data_5ae1610d79dcf58fbe6c06f4c8966672
#
_entry.id   5ae1610d79dcf58fbe6c06f4c8966672
#
_cell.length_a   1.000
_cell.length_b   1.000
_cell.length_c   1.000
_cell.angle_alpha   90.00
_cell.angle_beta   90.00
_cell.angle_gamma   90.00
#
_symmetry.space_group_name_H-M   'P 1'
#
loop_
_entity.id
_entity.type
_entity.pdbx_description
1 polymer ?
#
loop_
_entity_poly.entity_id
_entity_poly.type
_entity_poly.pdbx_seq_one_letter_code
_entity_poly.pdbx_strand_id
1 'polypeptide(L)'
;MPDPPKIHQASPGRRWSTVYKHGVSRHTSDSKINGNSSLPELSRLPAGRPRSYSNTETRSRPFTSMPTRPDPPSAPRRLSNAAQTQPKIVLPIRSKSDATRSGRRNSDVSTVVAASVGTHKSFLSSSGVLGGTVYQYSPLRGLEFRLVRIFRKTLETVRCEIIHGSLADPPEYTAISYAWGDPDEKRDIELEHDVLDEEQETVRKAISVRVTVNLYGALQALRKEDRDVLVWIDGLSIDQENNEERARQVRLMSRIYGSAAAVAIWLGPEANKSNTALRILKEIAETEKASGDVAGIVASYAGNPEFGSLVSLFERDYWKRLWVVQEVFIPDPYIIHVYCGQYSNTWRTYITAATALGRCRSTIDHYFPGNKDHGHHVRVSEQHYSFAQVLALQGPTSLPDGGIRNLGKHPLLETMRLCRDKFTANPLDKVYGILGLLPEDVRRDFPVDYKSSVKGLYVRIVDHVLSTTKCLDILCEAIHFPLHTSNASLPTWCPDWYHMPATKALRNVDRFTASKDRPARYKFHGERRLKLEIEAIYLGTVVEHGVAVGTLTTSVDHLTAFLSWRALLLDKAKFRDRDDEDDLTNIFCRTLCLGQLPQYDRLLDWKTICYHVFGALLARTLPQLILDEELMYYAKLKHVMPPKERRPFLGNFTPHMMGRRFCLLDDRRLMGLGSGFIGANDVVVVPLGCSTPIVLRREGPEGEYRYVGDMYIDQYMHGKAIEQMDKGRAGLHSYILH
;
A
#
# COMPACT_ATOMS: atom_id res chain seq x y z
N MET A 1 -19.18 -68.96 -1.25
CA MET A 1 -19.08 -67.99 -2.35
C MET A 1 -20.46 -67.70 -2.87
N PRO A 2 -20.94 -66.51 -2.70
CA PRO A 2 -21.75 -65.81 -3.69
C PRO A 2 -21.19 -64.42 -3.99
N ASP A 3 -21.42 -63.96 -5.24
CA ASP A 3 -20.93 -62.76 -5.88
C ASP A 3 -21.43 -61.47 -5.23
N PRO A 4 -20.69 -60.34 -5.36
CA PRO A 4 -21.09 -59.04 -4.84
C PRO A 4 -22.08 -58.33 -5.78
N PRO A 5 -22.97 -57.45 -5.24
CA PRO A 5 -23.98 -56.76 -6.05
C PRO A 5 -23.39 -55.56 -6.81
N LYS A 6 -23.89 -55.36 -8.01
CA LYS A 6 -23.60 -54.29 -8.95
C LYS A 6 -24.04 -52.92 -8.39
N ILE A 7 -23.11 -51.96 -8.38
CA ILE A 7 -23.36 -50.56 -8.03
C ILE A 7 -23.85 -49.85 -9.30
N HIS A 8 -25.04 -49.25 -9.23
CA HIS A 8 -25.56 -48.34 -10.24
C HIS A 8 -24.79 -47.05 -10.22
N GLN A 9 -24.25 -46.65 -11.38
CA GLN A 9 -23.68 -45.33 -11.63
C GLN A 9 -24.79 -44.27 -11.65
N ALA A 10 -24.70 -43.28 -10.74
CA ALA A 10 -25.49 -42.08 -10.76
C ALA A 10 -24.72 -40.99 -11.51
N SER A 11 -25.39 -40.32 -12.41
CA SER A 11 -24.90 -39.27 -13.31
C SER A 11 -24.42 -38.01 -12.57
N PRO A 12 -23.41 -37.26 -13.09
CA PRO A 12 -22.86 -36.10 -12.41
C PRO A 12 -23.74 -34.87 -12.53
N GLY A 13 -23.98 -34.24 -11.40
CA GLY A 13 -24.72 -32.99 -11.22
C GLY A 13 -24.03 -31.78 -11.87
N ARG A 14 -24.83 -30.87 -12.28
CA ARG A 14 -24.59 -29.67 -13.07
C ARG A 14 -23.51 -28.76 -12.51
N ARG A 15 -22.49 -28.47 -13.33
CA ARG A 15 -21.58 -27.33 -13.16
C ARG A 15 -22.31 -26.02 -13.51
N TRP A 16 -22.30 -25.09 -12.60
CA TRP A 16 -22.62 -23.69 -12.88
C TRP A 16 -21.40 -22.99 -13.46
N SER A 17 -21.40 -22.82 -14.80
CA SER A 17 -20.46 -21.92 -15.47
C SER A 17 -21.23 -20.69 -15.94
N THR A 18 -21.03 -19.58 -15.29
CA THR A 18 -21.57 -18.29 -15.75
C THR A 18 -20.58 -17.69 -16.75
N VAL A 19 -20.87 -17.88 -18.02
CA VAL A 19 -20.15 -17.25 -19.13
C VAL A 19 -20.81 -15.90 -19.41
N TYR A 20 -20.10 -14.81 -19.16
CA TYR A 20 -20.47 -13.51 -19.72
C TYR A 20 -20.10 -13.50 -21.22
N LYS A 21 -21.12 -13.63 -22.09
CA LYS A 21 -20.99 -13.32 -23.50
C LYS A 21 -21.39 -11.86 -23.71
N HIS A 22 -20.45 -11.06 -24.18
CA HIS A 22 -20.75 -9.79 -24.84
C HIS A 22 -21.46 -10.10 -26.17
N GLY A 23 -22.74 -9.78 -26.25
CA GLY A 23 -23.52 -9.81 -27.47
C GLY A 23 -23.29 -8.51 -28.27
N VAL A 24 -22.60 -8.61 -29.36
CA VAL A 24 -22.63 -7.62 -30.44
C VAL A 24 -23.72 -8.08 -31.39
N SER A 25 -24.88 -7.42 -31.39
CA SER A 25 -25.94 -7.64 -32.36
C SER A 25 -25.56 -6.96 -33.69
N ARG A 26 -25.30 -7.76 -34.70
CA ARG A 26 -25.34 -7.32 -36.09
C ARG A 26 -26.77 -7.48 -36.59
N HIS A 27 -27.42 -6.39 -36.91
CA HIS A 27 -28.59 -6.39 -37.77
C HIS A 27 -28.15 -6.40 -39.22
N THR A 28 -28.41 -7.50 -39.90
CA THR A 28 -28.45 -7.58 -41.37
C THR A 28 -29.86 -7.26 -41.80
N SER A 29 -30.05 -6.29 -42.64
CA SER A 29 -31.23 -6.18 -43.51
C SER A 29 -30.74 -5.84 -44.91
N ASP A 30 -30.95 -6.81 -45.79
CA ASP A 30 -30.80 -6.68 -47.24
C ASP A 30 -31.84 -5.68 -47.79
N SER A 31 -31.39 -4.77 -48.66
CA SER A 31 -32.19 -4.34 -49.80
C SER A 31 -31.26 -3.75 -50.87
N LYS A 32 -31.32 -4.44 -52.03
CA LYS A 32 -30.73 -4.02 -53.31
C LYS A 32 -31.39 -2.69 -53.72
N ILE A 33 -30.66 -1.81 -54.39
CA ILE A 33 -31.02 -1.15 -55.68
C ILE A 33 -29.77 -0.40 -56.22
N ASN A 34 -29.62 -0.54 -57.54
CA ASN A 34 -28.61 -0.07 -58.51
C ASN A 34 -28.35 1.45 -58.50
N GLY A 35 -27.14 1.78 -58.98
CA GLY A 35 -26.99 2.99 -59.77
C GLY A 35 -25.58 3.64 -59.73
N ASN A 36 -24.78 3.29 -60.71
CA ASN A 36 -23.76 4.07 -61.43
C ASN A 36 -23.40 5.47 -60.95
N SER A 37 -22.13 5.77 -60.76
CA SER A 37 -21.25 6.48 -61.73
C SER A 37 -20.06 7.14 -61.02
N SER A 38 -18.92 6.80 -61.60
CA SER A 38 -17.77 7.64 -62.00
C SER A 38 -16.92 8.33 -60.90
N LEU A 39 -15.71 7.77 -60.79
CA LEU A 39 -14.45 8.43 -60.49
C LEU A 39 -14.13 9.52 -61.54
N PRO A 40 -13.26 10.48 -61.21
CA PRO A 40 -12.02 10.54 -62.00
C PRO A 40 -10.72 10.53 -61.18
N GLU A 41 -9.80 9.90 -61.84
CA GLU A 41 -8.37 9.80 -61.54
C GLU A 41 -7.58 11.08 -61.77
N LEU A 42 -6.41 11.08 -61.13
CA LEU A 42 -5.11 11.56 -61.61
C LEU A 42 -4.77 13.05 -61.64
N SER A 43 -3.67 13.37 -60.97
CA SER A 43 -2.43 13.65 -61.73
C SER A 43 -1.19 13.80 -60.85
N ARG A 44 -0.13 13.19 -61.42
CA ARG A 44 1.25 13.07 -60.93
C ARG A 44 2.02 14.40 -60.97
N LEU A 45 2.97 14.51 -60.03
CA LEU A 45 4.33 15.06 -60.01
C LEU A 45 4.84 15.87 -61.23
N PRO A 46 5.85 16.79 -61.06
CA PRO A 46 7.23 16.28 -61.07
C PRO A 46 8.23 16.99 -60.10
N ALA A 47 9.34 16.27 -59.96
CA ALA A 47 10.57 16.63 -59.28
C ALA A 47 11.37 17.73 -59.98
N GLY A 48 12.14 18.51 -59.22
CA GLY A 48 13.16 19.40 -59.75
C GLY A 48 14.20 19.77 -58.71
N ARG A 49 15.38 19.19 -58.82
CA ARG A 49 16.67 19.60 -58.23
C ARG A 49 17.39 20.53 -59.20
N PRO A 50 18.59 21.02 -58.86
CA PRO A 50 19.04 22.01 -57.88
C PRO A 50 19.80 23.16 -58.58
N ARG A 51 20.15 24.24 -57.90
CA ARG A 51 21.25 25.13 -58.34
C ARG A 51 22.01 25.75 -57.21
N SER A 52 23.28 25.48 -57.20
CA SER A 52 24.42 26.14 -56.54
C SER A 52 24.72 27.52 -57.12
N TYR A 53 25.27 28.42 -56.28
CA TYR A 53 26.27 29.46 -56.56
C TYR A 53 26.62 30.12 -55.24
N SER A 54 27.82 29.97 -54.72
CA SER A 54 29.18 30.51 -54.92
C SER A 54 29.38 31.95 -54.46
N ASN A 55 30.26 32.02 -53.45
CA ASN A 55 31.33 32.98 -53.14
C ASN A 55 31.21 34.44 -53.51
N THR A 56 31.53 35.30 -52.53
CA THR A 56 32.67 36.28 -52.59
C THR A 56 32.78 36.97 -51.21
N GLU A 57 33.86 36.78 -50.48
CA GLU A 57 35.00 37.64 -50.14
C GLU A 57 34.69 39.15 -50.08
N THR A 58 35.00 39.87 -48.98
CA THR A 58 36.31 40.48 -48.65
C THR A 58 36.21 41.47 -47.50
N ARG A 59 37.32 41.46 -46.71
CA ARG A 59 38.07 42.56 -46.05
C ARG A 59 37.55 43.23 -44.78
N SER A 60 38.27 42.98 -43.73
CA SER A 60 39.41 43.67 -43.05
C SER A 60 39.04 44.80 -42.09
N ARG A 61 39.33 44.54 -40.85
CA ARG A 61 40.06 45.26 -39.74
C ARG A 61 40.14 46.80 -39.74
N PRO A 62 40.41 47.54 -38.61
CA PRO A 62 41.18 47.14 -37.45
C PRO A 62 40.76 47.73 -36.05
N PHE A 63 41.36 47.13 -35.00
CA PHE A 63 41.91 47.66 -33.73
C PHE A 63 41.34 48.93 -33.07
N THR A 64 41.06 48.82 -31.76
CA THR A 64 41.67 49.58 -30.64
C THR A 64 41.33 48.95 -29.29
N SER A 65 42.33 48.53 -28.59
CA SER A 65 42.92 48.84 -27.27
C SER A 65 42.07 48.61 -26.00
N MET A 66 42.64 47.74 -25.17
CA MET A 66 42.40 47.55 -23.73
C MET A 66 42.75 48.81 -22.90
N PRO A 67 42.29 48.87 -21.64
CA PRO A 67 43.26 48.87 -20.55
C PRO A 67 42.98 47.89 -19.39
N THR A 68 43.99 47.18 -19.04
CA THR A 68 44.68 46.80 -17.78
C THR A 68 43.92 46.68 -16.46
N ARG A 69 44.13 45.50 -15.88
CA ARG A 69 43.95 45.11 -14.46
C ARG A 69 44.79 45.96 -13.52
N PRO A 70 44.45 45.97 -12.22
CA PRO A 70 45.47 45.84 -11.17
C PRO A 70 45.34 44.57 -10.32
N ASP A 71 46.53 44.11 -9.89
CA ASP A 71 46.78 42.89 -9.10
C ASP A 71 46.41 43.00 -7.63
N PRO A 72 46.36 41.85 -6.89
CA PRO A 72 45.98 41.76 -5.50
C PRO A 72 47.16 41.89 -4.52
N PRO A 73 46.95 42.29 -3.27
CA PRO A 73 48.00 42.27 -2.27
C PRO A 73 48.12 40.93 -1.54
N SER A 74 49.33 40.65 -1.23
CA SER A 74 49.98 39.47 -0.63
C SER A 74 49.59 39.15 0.80
N ALA A 75 49.68 37.86 1.12
CA ALA A 75 49.59 37.22 2.45
C ALA A 75 50.78 37.55 3.39
N PRO A 76 50.63 37.34 4.68
CA PRO A 76 51.75 36.86 5.50
C PRO A 76 51.53 35.47 6.13
N ARG A 77 52.70 34.86 6.37
CA ARG A 77 53.01 33.48 6.76
C ARG A 77 52.69 33.16 8.23
N ARG A 78 52.34 31.86 8.42
CA ARG A 78 52.68 30.90 9.46
C ARG A 78 52.72 31.33 10.94
N LEU A 79 51.99 30.53 11.75
CA LEU A 79 52.62 29.79 12.85
C LEU A 79 51.73 28.58 13.26
N SER A 80 52.42 27.60 13.74
CA SER A 80 52.23 26.18 14.00
C SER A 80 51.26 25.78 15.12
N ASN A 81 50.72 24.55 14.94
CA ASN A 81 50.42 23.52 15.98
C ASN A 81 49.57 23.86 17.17
N ALA A 82 48.37 23.22 17.25
CA ALA A 82 48.00 22.43 18.43
C ALA A 82 46.71 21.58 18.13
N ALA A 83 46.89 20.33 18.35
CA ALA A 83 46.00 19.27 18.86
C ALA A 83 44.47 19.34 18.71
N GLN A 84 43.98 18.27 18.14
CA GLN A 84 42.60 17.74 18.16
C GLN A 84 41.99 17.72 19.56
N THR A 85 40.78 18.21 19.71
CA THR A 85 39.80 17.69 20.67
C THR A 85 38.38 17.87 20.12
N GLN A 86 37.68 16.76 19.94
CA GLN A 86 36.27 16.70 19.67
C GLN A 86 35.46 17.08 20.92
N PRO A 87 34.34 17.79 20.81
CA PRO A 87 33.45 17.99 21.95
C PRO A 87 32.51 16.77 22.10
N LYS A 88 32.60 16.12 23.27
CA LYS A 88 31.61 15.18 23.79
C LYS A 88 30.39 15.95 24.21
N ILE A 89 29.22 15.61 23.65
CA ILE A 89 27.94 16.06 24.13
C ILE A 89 27.58 15.21 25.36
N VAL A 90 27.52 15.83 26.52
CA VAL A 90 27.03 15.26 27.77
C VAL A 90 25.54 15.66 27.92
N LEU A 91 24.67 14.68 28.02
CA LEU A 91 23.27 14.87 28.38
C LEU A 91 23.13 14.97 29.91
N PRO A 92 22.37 15.92 30.46
CA PRO A 92 22.15 15.98 31.90
C PRO A 92 21.00 15.07 32.34
N ILE A 93 21.28 14.30 33.38
CA ILE A 93 20.33 13.53 34.19
C ILE A 93 19.47 14.53 35.00
N ARG A 94 18.16 14.43 34.93
CA ARG A 94 17.23 15.18 35.74
C ARG A 94 16.59 14.30 36.82
N SER A 95 16.81 14.74 38.05
CA SER A 95 16.12 14.31 39.26
C SER A 95 14.71 14.92 39.38
N LYS A 96 13.82 14.20 40.06
CA LYS A 96 12.44 14.57 40.38
C LYS A 96 12.34 15.74 41.34
N SER A 97 11.39 16.66 41.14
CA SER A 97 10.53 17.25 42.21
C SER A 97 9.37 18.06 41.62
N ASP A 98 8.24 17.78 42.12
CA ASP A 98 6.93 18.42 42.33
C ASP A 98 6.52 19.78 41.74
N ALA A 99 5.29 19.73 41.24
CA ALA A 99 4.13 20.59 41.55
C ALA A 99 3.79 21.82 40.70
N THR A 100 2.59 21.75 40.18
CA THR A 100 1.50 22.78 40.03
C THR A 100 1.49 23.73 38.85
N ARG A 101 0.41 23.50 38.07
CA ARG A 101 -0.58 24.45 37.50
C ARG A 101 -0.24 25.36 36.34
N SER A 102 -1.14 25.20 35.40
CA SER A 102 -1.76 26.12 34.42
C SER A 102 -1.22 26.13 33.01
N GLY A 103 -2.02 25.61 32.18
CA GLY A 103 -2.47 25.82 30.83
C GLY A 103 -1.68 26.71 29.88
N ARG A 104 -1.22 26.06 28.84
CA ARG A 104 -1.44 26.45 27.42
C ARG A 104 -0.96 25.32 26.51
N ARG A 105 -1.87 24.90 25.64
CA ARG A 105 -1.61 23.91 24.62
C ARG A 105 -0.59 24.41 23.63
N ASN A 106 0.53 23.69 23.47
CA ASN A 106 1.29 23.62 22.25
C ASN A 106 1.44 22.15 21.92
N SER A 107 0.90 21.79 20.78
CA SER A 107 0.88 20.45 20.24
C SER A 107 2.24 20.10 19.65
N ASP A 108 3.00 19.26 20.34
CA ASP A 108 4.15 18.58 19.74
C ASP A 108 3.67 17.36 18.95
N VAL A 109 3.82 17.47 17.65
CA VAL A 109 3.47 16.44 16.66
C VAL A 109 4.71 15.59 16.39
N SER A 110 4.98 14.65 17.28
CA SER A 110 6.03 13.62 17.04
C SER A 110 5.73 12.27 17.69
N THR A 111 4.47 11.94 17.94
CA THR A 111 4.18 10.70 18.67
C THR A 111 2.82 10.09 18.26
N VAL A 112 2.67 9.70 17.02
CA VAL A 112 1.47 8.95 16.58
C VAL A 112 1.82 7.62 15.87
N VAL A 113 2.97 7.03 16.13
CA VAL A 113 3.25 5.65 15.71
C VAL A 113 3.78 4.77 16.85
N ALA A 114 3.85 5.28 18.06
CA ALA A 114 4.13 4.47 19.25
C ALA A 114 2.90 4.40 20.16
N ALA A 115 1.73 4.13 19.58
CA ALA A 115 0.56 3.77 20.39
C ALA A 115 0.69 2.29 20.78
N SER A 116 1.23 2.11 21.98
CA SER A 116 0.98 1.02 22.92
C SER A 116 1.03 -0.41 22.37
N VAL A 117 2.15 -1.06 22.60
CA VAL A 117 2.11 -2.45 23.06
C VAL A 117 1.42 -2.44 24.43
N GLY A 118 0.11 -2.15 24.42
CA GLY A 118 -0.77 -2.35 25.55
C GLY A 118 -1.10 -3.82 25.57
N THR A 119 -0.72 -4.49 26.62
CA THR A 119 -1.34 -5.74 27.05
C THR A 119 -2.84 -5.66 26.78
N HIS A 120 -3.39 -6.59 26.03
CA HIS A 120 -4.81 -6.73 25.75
C HIS A 120 -5.60 -6.62 27.07
N LYS A 121 -6.19 -5.45 27.32
CA LYS A 121 -7.20 -5.32 28.37
C LYS A 121 -8.45 -6.03 27.86
N SER A 122 -9.02 -6.90 28.68
CA SER A 122 -10.19 -7.69 28.33
C SER A 122 -11.33 -6.81 27.84
N PHE A 123 -12.04 -7.27 26.82
CA PHE A 123 -13.19 -6.59 26.22
C PHE A 123 -14.38 -6.49 27.21
N LEU A 124 -14.50 -7.51 28.04
CA LEU A 124 -15.51 -7.60 29.07
C LEU A 124 -14.84 -7.34 30.41
N SER A 125 -14.79 -6.09 30.89
CA SER A 125 -14.44 -5.79 32.27
C SER A 125 -15.72 -5.55 33.07
N SER A 126 -15.92 -6.34 34.11
CA SER A 126 -16.88 -5.98 35.15
C SER A 126 -16.53 -4.61 35.72
N SER A 127 -17.51 -3.75 35.92
CA SER A 127 -17.30 -2.49 36.62
C SER A 127 -16.72 -2.78 38.01
N GLY A 128 -15.43 -2.50 38.18
CA GLY A 128 -14.80 -2.60 39.50
C GLY A 128 -15.48 -1.69 40.47
N VAL A 129 -15.99 -2.22 41.51
CA VAL A 129 -16.03 -1.88 42.90
C VAL A 129 -17.21 -2.62 43.54
N LEU A 130 -16.87 -3.57 44.43
CA LEU A 130 -17.77 -4.34 45.33
C LEU A 130 -18.72 -5.34 44.62
N GLY A 131 -18.25 -6.56 44.42
CA GLY A 131 -19.10 -7.75 44.26
C GLY A 131 -19.66 -8.04 42.88
N GLY A 132 -19.05 -7.50 41.77
CA GLY A 132 -19.51 -7.72 40.41
C GLY A 132 -19.14 -9.10 39.90
N THR A 133 -20.15 -9.91 39.53
CA THR A 133 -19.99 -11.22 38.89
C THR A 133 -19.42 -10.99 37.46
N VAL A 134 -18.26 -11.57 37.17
CA VAL A 134 -17.70 -11.59 35.82
C VAL A 134 -18.48 -12.60 34.99
N TYR A 135 -18.92 -12.23 33.79
CA TYR A 135 -19.55 -13.20 32.89
C TYR A 135 -18.57 -14.34 32.55
N GLN A 136 -19.00 -15.58 32.79
CA GLN A 136 -18.21 -16.78 32.51
C GLN A 136 -18.69 -17.42 31.21
N TYR A 137 -17.80 -17.48 30.21
CA TYR A 137 -18.09 -18.16 28.95
C TYR A 137 -18.12 -19.69 29.16
N SER A 138 -19.21 -20.34 28.73
CA SER A 138 -19.27 -21.80 28.63
C SER A 138 -18.39 -22.29 27.48
N PRO A 139 -17.67 -23.43 27.63
CA PRO A 139 -16.74 -23.89 26.59
C PRO A 139 -17.42 -24.26 25.28
N LEU A 140 -16.76 -23.92 24.16
CA LEU A 140 -17.18 -24.28 22.79
C LEU A 140 -16.48 -25.55 22.31
N ARG A 141 -17.18 -26.41 21.57
CA ARG A 141 -16.66 -27.67 21.01
C ARG A 141 -16.81 -27.72 19.49
N GLY A 142 -15.84 -28.27 18.79
CA GLY A 142 -15.91 -28.53 17.34
C GLY A 142 -16.32 -27.31 16.50
N LEU A 143 -17.54 -27.34 15.95
CA LEU A 143 -18.11 -26.29 15.11
C LEU A 143 -19.06 -25.37 15.87
N GLU A 144 -19.07 -25.43 17.19
CA GLU A 144 -19.88 -24.54 18.00
C GLU A 144 -19.32 -23.13 17.98
N PHE A 145 -20.24 -22.15 18.02
CA PHE A 145 -19.97 -20.73 18.12
C PHE A 145 -21.05 -20.07 18.96
N ARG A 146 -20.80 -18.89 19.50
CA ARG A 146 -21.80 -18.16 20.26
C ARG A 146 -22.42 -17.07 19.41
N LEU A 147 -23.71 -16.91 19.58
CA LEU A 147 -24.50 -15.83 19.02
C LEU A 147 -25.00 -14.94 20.14
N VAL A 148 -25.28 -13.69 19.84
CA VAL A 148 -25.85 -12.71 20.75
C VAL A 148 -27.28 -12.41 20.31
N ARG A 149 -28.24 -12.70 21.15
CA ARG A 149 -29.61 -12.24 20.96
C ARG A 149 -29.72 -10.83 21.51
N ILE A 150 -30.01 -9.86 20.69
CA ILE A 150 -30.31 -8.48 21.08
C ILE A 150 -31.82 -8.41 21.25
N PHE A 151 -32.28 -8.11 22.48
CA PHE A 151 -33.71 -7.98 22.73
C PHE A 151 -34.31 -6.73 22.08
N ARG A 152 -35.57 -6.84 21.67
CA ARG A 152 -36.33 -5.74 21.06
C ARG A 152 -36.28 -4.49 21.93
N LYS A 153 -36.49 -3.34 21.29
CA LYS A 153 -36.38 -2.03 21.94
C LYS A 153 -37.62 -1.74 22.82
N THR A 154 -37.62 -2.28 24.01
CA THR A 154 -38.64 -1.98 25.05
C THR A 154 -38.17 -1.01 26.10
N LEU A 155 -36.85 -0.92 26.29
CA LEU A 155 -36.16 -0.05 27.29
C LEU A 155 -35.03 0.71 26.59
N GLU A 156 -34.55 1.77 27.20
CA GLU A 156 -33.36 2.52 26.71
C GLU A 156 -32.10 1.65 26.76
N THR A 157 -31.93 0.84 27.83
CA THR A 157 -30.77 -0.03 28.02
C THR A 157 -30.72 -1.13 26.95
N VAL A 158 -29.54 -1.40 26.41
CA VAL A 158 -29.31 -2.53 25.50
C VAL A 158 -29.24 -3.79 26.33
N ARG A 159 -30.20 -4.70 26.13
CA ARG A 159 -30.25 -6.02 26.75
C ARG A 159 -29.91 -7.09 25.73
N CYS A 160 -29.06 -8.03 26.12
CA CYS A 160 -28.59 -9.11 25.27
C CYS A 160 -28.56 -10.45 26.03
N GLU A 161 -28.49 -11.54 25.30
CA GLU A 161 -28.29 -12.90 25.80
C GLU A 161 -27.27 -13.59 24.87
N ILE A 162 -26.35 -14.35 25.46
CA ILE A 162 -25.40 -15.17 24.66
C ILE A 162 -25.98 -16.59 24.59
N ILE A 163 -26.14 -17.07 23.34
CA ILE A 163 -26.64 -18.41 23.05
C ILE A 163 -25.64 -19.21 22.22
N HIS A 164 -25.67 -20.55 22.35
CA HIS A 164 -24.83 -21.42 21.54
C HIS A 164 -25.53 -21.78 20.23
N GLY A 165 -24.75 -21.82 19.15
CA GLY A 165 -25.15 -22.31 17.84
C GLY A 165 -24.10 -23.27 17.28
N SER A 166 -24.44 -23.97 16.21
CA SER A 166 -23.53 -24.86 15.51
C SER A 166 -23.42 -24.48 14.03
N LEU A 167 -22.19 -24.39 13.52
CA LEU A 167 -21.94 -24.19 12.09
C LEU A 167 -22.24 -25.42 11.21
N ALA A 168 -22.63 -26.55 11.82
CA ALA A 168 -23.14 -27.70 11.09
C ALA A 168 -24.58 -27.46 10.63
N ASP A 169 -25.37 -26.75 11.45
CA ASP A 169 -26.75 -26.34 11.17
C ASP A 169 -26.96 -24.95 11.81
N PRO A 170 -26.49 -23.87 11.15
CA PRO A 170 -26.52 -22.53 11.73
C PRO A 170 -27.95 -21.97 11.70
N PRO A 171 -28.41 -21.33 12.80
CA PRO A 171 -29.65 -20.58 12.77
C PRO A 171 -29.48 -19.35 11.86
N GLU A 172 -30.60 -18.70 11.51
CA GLU A 172 -30.55 -17.42 10.78
C GLU A 172 -30.01 -16.31 11.68
N TYR A 173 -28.87 -15.70 11.31
CA TYR A 173 -28.24 -14.62 12.08
C TYR A 173 -27.57 -13.57 11.18
N THR A 174 -27.34 -12.38 11.75
CA THR A 174 -26.59 -11.31 11.12
C THR A 174 -25.17 -11.26 11.69
N ALA A 175 -24.14 -11.36 10.85
CA ALA A 175 -22.78 -11.14 11.29
C ALA A 175 -22.45 -9.62 11.30
N ILE A 176 -21.88 -9.11 12.39
CA ILE A 176 -21.54 -7.69 12.53
C ILE A 176 -20.06 -7.49 12.26
N SER A 177 -19.76 -6.56 11.35
CA SER A 177 -18.43 -6.09 11.03
C SER A 177 -18.28 -4.64 11.48
N TYR A 178 -17.35 -4.36 12.40
CA TYR A 178 -17.21 -3.01 12.99
C TYR A 178 -15.76 -2.73 13.41
N ALA A 179 -15.41 -1.47 13.61
CA ALA A 179 -14.16 -1.10 14.30
C ALA A 179 -14.37 -1.17 15.81
N TRP A 180 -13.44 -1.75 16.56
CA TRP A 180 -13.59 -1.89 18.01
C TRP A 180 -13.73 -0.56 18.75
N GLY A 181 -13.14 0.52 18.22
CA GLY A 181 -13.15 1.84 18.84
C GLY A 181 -12.09 1.96 19.95
N ASP A 182 -12.21 3.04 20.72
CA ASP A 182 -11.33 3.30 21.85
C ASP A 182 -11.63 2.33 23.01
N PRO A 183 -10.65 1.54 23.47
CA PRO A 183 -10.85 0.59 24.56
C PRO A 183 -11.12 1.25 25.92
N ASP A 184 -10.78 2.52 26.09
CA ASP A 184 -10.99 3.26 27.32
C ASP A 184 -12.38 3.92 27.39
N GLU A 185 -13.04 4.15 26.24
CA GLU A 185 -14.41 4.65 26.14
C GLU A 185 -15.41 3.52 26.14
N LYS A 186 -16.14 3.33 27.25
CA LYS A 186 -17.08 2.21 27.45
C LYS A 186 -18.49 2.66 27.84
N ARG A 187 -19.46 1.80 27.49
CA ARG A 187 -20.88 1.88 27.89
C ARG A 187 -21.34 0.54 28.45
N ASP A 188 -22.30 0.61 29.35
CA ASP A 188 -22.90 -0.58 29.96
C ASP A 188 -24.02 -1.15 29.08
N ILE A 189 -24.03 -2.47 28.97
CA ILE A 189 -25.15 -3.29 28.46
C ILE A 189 -25.55 -4.29 29.52
N GLU A 190 -26.79 -4.76 29.47
CA GLU A 190 -27.26 -5.83 30.32
C GLU A 190 -27.15 -7.16 29.58
N LEU A 191 -26.41 -8.11 30.15
CA LEU A 191 -26.28 -9.46 29.62
C LEU A 191 -27.06 -10.43 30.50
N GLU A 192 -28.12 -10.99 29.95
CA GLU A 192 -28.94 -12.00 30.65
C GLU A 192 -28.27 -13.37 30.57
N HIS A 193 -28.33 -14.11 31.66
CA HIS A 193 -27.84 -15.48 31.75
C HIS A 193 -28.61 -16.25 32.81
N ASP A 194 -28.69 -17.54 32.62
CA ASP A 194 -29.32 -18.44 33.55
C ASP A 194 -28.37 -18.81 34.68
N VAL A 195 -28.84 -18.72 35.93
CA VAL A 195 -28.10 -19.04 37.15
C VAL A 195 -28.97 -19.99 37.95
N LEU A 196 -28.38 -21.04 38.53
CA LEU A 196 -29.06 -21.86 39.51
C LEU A 196 -29.12 -21.09 40.85
N ASP A 197 -30.28 -20.97 41.43
CA ASP A 197 -30.47 -20.37 42.75
C ASP A 197 -30.14 -21.38 43.87
N GLU A 198 -30.39 -20.99 45.12
CA GLU A 198 -30.14 -21.84 46.30
C GLU A 198 -31.04 -23.11 46.35
N GLU A 199 -32.17 -23.08 45.62
CA GLU A 199 -33.11 -24.17 45.49
C GLU A 199 -32.88 -25.04 44.25
N GLN A 200 -31.77 -24.80 43.49
CA GLN A 200 -31.39 -25.42 42.22
C GLN A 200 -32.39 -25.15 41.08
N GLU A 201 -33.23 -24.12 41.20
CA GLU A 201 -34.06 -23.67 40.12
C GLU A 201 -33.28 -22.69 39.21
N THR A 202 -33.56 -22.79 37.88
CA THR A 202 -32.92 -21.91 36.91
C THR A 202 -33.58 -20.54 36.96
N VAL A 203 -32.87 -19.54 37.47
CA VAL A 203 -33.32 -18.16 37.52
C VAL A 203 -32.54 -17.30 36.56
N ARG A 204 -33.26 -16.53 35.75
CA ARG A 204 -32.63 -15.60 34.79
C ARG A 204 -32.18 -14.35 35.53
N LYS A 205 -30.87 -14.06 35.47
CA LYS A 205 -30.24 -12.85 36.06
C LYS A 205 -29.59 -12.03 34.95
N ALA A 206 -29.59 -10.70 35.14
CA ALA A 206 -28.87 -9.77 34.25
C ALA A 206 -27.61 -9.26 34.98
N ILE A 207 -26.50 -9.25 34.26
CA ILE A 207 -25.25 -8.62 34.70
C ILE A 207 -24.94 -7.44 33.81
N SER A 208 -24.38 -6.37 34.41
CA SER A 208 -23.87 -5.23 33.64
C SER A 208 -22.49 -5.55 33.09
N VAL A 209 -22.36 -5.43 31.77
CA VAL A 209 -21.10 -5.65 31.05
C VAL A 209 -20.71 -4.38 30.30
N ARG A 210 -19.46 -3.97 30.43
CA ARG A 210 -18.92 -2.78 29.77
C ARG A 210 -18.36 -3.12 28.39
N VAL A 211 -18.96 -2.55 27.37
CA VAL A 211 -18.52 -2.67 25.96
C VAL A 211 -18.02 -1.33 25.45
N THR A 212 -17.22 -1.31 24.36
CA THR A 212 -16.79 -0.03 23.78
C THR A 212 -17.97 0.78 23.26
N VAL A 213 -17.85 2.10 23.25
CA VAL A 213 -18.90 3.01 22.73
C VAL A 213 -19.29 2.65 21.31
N ASN A 214 -18.34 2.22 20.49
CA ASN A 214 -18.63 1.84 19.11
C ASN A 214 -19.41 0.52 19.01
N LEU A 215 -19.09 -0.48 19.85
CA LEU A 215 -19.87 -1.71 19.94
C LEU A 215 -21.29 -1.43 20.44
N TYR A 216 -21.44 -0.60 21.50
CA TYR A 216 -22.73 -0.17 21.98
C TYR A 216 -23.58 0.48 20.89
N GLY A 217 -22.95 1.37 20.08
CA GLY A 217 -23.61 2.03 18.96
C GLY A 217 -24.10 1.05 17.88
N ALA A 218 -23.29 0.00 17.57
CA ALA A 218 -23.67 -1.05 16.64
C ALA A 218 -24.87 -1.87 17.12
N LEU A 219 -24.85 -2.29 18.39
CA LEU A 219 -25.96 -3.01 19.01
C LEU A 219 -27.24 -2.15 19.01
N GLN A 220 -27.13 -0.88 19.36
CA GLN A 220 -28.24 0.05 19.39
C GLN A 220 -28.87 0.29 17.98
N ALA A 221 -28.03 0.40 16.97
CA ALA A 221 -28.48 0.61 15.57
C ALA A 221 -29.21 -0.61 14.98
N LEU A 222 -28.87 -1.80 15.44
CA LEU A 222 -29.46 -3.05 14.93
C LEU A 222 -30.70 -3.51 15.70
N ARG A 223 -30.97 -2.94 16.89
CA ARG A 223 -32.18 -3.23 17.67
C ARG A 223 -33.43 -2.89 16.85
N LYS A 224 -34.42 -3.77 16.93
CA LYS A 224 -35.75 -3.59 16.34
C LYS A 224 -36.78 -3.34 17.44
N GLU A 225 -37.89 -2.72 17.08
CA GLU A 225 -38.98 -2.47 17.98
C GLU A 225 -39.95 -3.67 18.07
N ASP A 226 -40.03 -4.43 16.98
CA ASP A 226 -41.01 -5.49 16.77
C ASP A 226 -40.49 -6.87 17.18
N ARG A 227 -39.15 -7.10 17.15
CA ARG A 227 -38.58 -8.42 17.37
C ARG A 227 -37.16 -8.37 17.92
N ASP A 228 -36.73 -9.49 18.51
CA ASP A 228 -35.34 -9.75 18.85
C ASP A 228 -34.51 -9.98 17.58
N VAL A 229 -33.20 -9.66 17.65
CA VAL A 229 -32.26 -9.84 16.54
C VAL A 229 -31.13 -10.76 16.99
N LEU A 230 -30.89 -11.81 16.21
CA LEU A 230 -29.78 -12.73 16.48
C LEU A 230 -28.55 -12.29 15.68
N VAL A 231 -27.44 -12.04 16.38
CA VAL A 231 -26.22 -11.56 15.75
C VAL A 231 -25.00 -12.37 16.17
N TRP A 232 -23.99 -12.37 15.30
CA TRP A 232 -22.63 -12.75 15.68
C TRP A 232 -21.76 -11.50 15.71
N ILE A 233 -21.03 -11.30 16.80
CA ILE A 233 -20.15 -10.16 16.99
C ILE A 233 -18.93 -10.59 17.80
N ASP A 234 -17.73 -10.44 17.22
CA ASP A 234 -16.47 -10.99 17.75
C ASP A 234 -16.19 -10.59 19.21
N GLY A 235 -16.50 -9.35 19.58
CA GLY A 235 -16.26 -8.81 20.92
C GLY A 235 -17.11 -9.45 22.03
N LEU A 236 -18.24 -10.07 21.69
CA LEU A 236 -19.13 -10.73 22.67
C LEU A 236 -19.23 -12.26 22.46
N SER A 237 -19.07 -12.72 21.22
CA SER A 237 -19.22 -14.14 20.87
C SER A 237 -17.97 -14.96 21.15
N ILE A 238 -16.79 -14.32 21.30
CA ILE A 238 -15.52 -14.99 21.54
C ILE A 238 -14.96 -14.59 22.90
N ASP A 239 -14.54 -15.57 23.68
CA ASP A 239 -13.72 -15.32 24.86
C ASP A 239 -12.33 -14.83 24.41
N GLN A 240 -12.14 -13.51 24.45
CA GLN A 240 -10.92 -12.84 23.96
C GLN A 240 -9.69 -13.09 24.86
N GLU A 241 -9.90 -13.52 26.12
CA GLU A 241 -8.83 -13.86 27.05
C GLU A 241 -8.33 -15.30 26.87
N ASN A 242 -9.17 -16.18 26.33
CA ASN A 242 -8.83 -17.55 26.04
C ASN A 242 -8.18 -17.69 24.66
N ASN A 243 -6.85 -17.69 24.61
CA ASN A 243 -6.09 -17.80 23.36
C ASN A 243 -6.43 -19.06 22.54
N GLU A 244 -6.80 -20.16 23.18
CA GLU A 244 -7.14 -21.42 22.50
C GLU A 244 -8.51 -21.34 21.85
N GLU A 245 -9.48 -20.76 22.54
CA GLU A 245 -10.80 -20.49 21.98
C GLU A 245 -10.71 -19.47 20.84
N ARG A 246 -10.02 -18.35 21.09
CA ARG A 246 -9.80 -17.32 20.05
C ARG A 246 -9.18 -17.91 18.79
N ALA A 247 -8.13 -18.74 18.93
CA ALA A 247 -7.51 -19.41 17.78
C ALA A 247 -8.46 -20.35 17.04
N ARG A 248 -9.36 -21.06 17.76
CA ARG A 248 -10.39 -21.89 17.13
C ARG A 248 -11.44 -21.08 16.40
N GLN A 249 -11.97 -20.02 17.04
CA GLN A 249 -13.01 -19.17 16.46
C GLN A 249 -12.48 -18.40 15.26
N VAL A 250 -11.24 -17.88 15.31
CA VAL A 250 -10.57 -17.23 14.16
C VAL A 250 -10.49 -18.17 12.95
N ARG A 251 -10.20 -19.46 13.15
CA ARG A 251 -10.24 -20.46 12.05
C ARG A 251 -11.65 -20.66 11.46
N LEU A 252 -12.68 -20.43 12.27
CA LEU A 252 -14.07 -20.56 11.86
C LEU A 252 -14.66 -19.28 11.26
N MET A 253 -13.99 -18.11 11.38
CA MET A 253 -14.54 -16.84 10.92
C MET A 253 -14.99 -16.85 9.46
N SER A 254 -14.23 -17.50 8.57
CA SER A 254 -14.63 -17.62 7.17
C SER A 254 -15.97 -18.37 6.99
N ARG A 255 -16.22 -19.38 7.81
CA ARG A 255 -17.51 -20.09 7.81
C ARG A 255 -18.60 -19.27 8.47
N ILE A 256 -18.28 -18.58 9.58
CA ILE A 256 -19.23 -17.72 10.30
C ILE A 256 -19.76 -16.60 9.38
N TYR A 257 -18.88 -15.86 8.72
CA TYR A 257 -19.32 -14.84 7.78
C TYR A 257 -19.96 -15.41 6.51
N GLY A 258 -19.47 -16.57 6.04
CA GLY A 258 -20.03 -17.23 4.84
C GLY A 258 -21.40 -17.89 5.05
N SER A 259 -21.77 -18.24 6.30
CA SER A 259 -23.06 -18.85 6.67
C SER A 259 -24.07 -17.83 7.21
N ALA A 260 -23.68 -16.56 7.37
CA ALA A 260 -24.59 -15.53 7.85
C ALA A 260 -25.72 -15.24 6.85
N ALA A 261 -26.94 -15.05 7.34
CA ALA A 261 -28.07 -14.62 6.53
C ALA A 261 -27.95 -13.15 6.06
N ALA A 262 -27.28 -12.33 6.85
CA ALA A 262 -26.93 -10.95 6.52
C ALA A 262 -25.60 -10.55 7.16
N VAL A 263 -24.94 -9.55 6.58
CA VAL A 263 -23.76 -8.90 7.19
C VAL A 263 -24.07 -7.42 7.38
N ALA A 264 -23.91 -6.96 8.62
CA ALA A 264 -24.07 -5.55 8.98
C ALA A 264 -22.70 -4.91 9.23
N ILE A 265 -22.27 -4.05 8.32
CA ILE A 265 -21.09 -3.20 8.49
C ILE A 265 -21.50 -1.97 9.29
N TRP A 266 -20.86 -1.74 10.43
CA TRP A 266 -21.04 -0.55 11.24
C TRP A 266 -19.86 0.40 11.10
N LEU A 267 -20.07 1.54 10.44
CA LEU A 267 -19.02 2.57 10.26
C LEU A 267 -18.90 3.52 11.46
N GLY A 268 -19.79 3.41 12.44
CA GLY A 268 -19.83 4.30 13.61
C GLY A 268 -21.02 5.26 13.57
N PRO A 269 -21.15 6.11 14.62
CA PRO A 269 -22.26 7.08 14.72
C PRO A 269 -22.19 8.12 13.59
N GLU A 270 -23.29 8.87 13.45
CA GLU A 270 -23.32 10.03 12.57
C GLU A 270 -22.28 11.07 13.00
N ALA A 271 -21.40 11.44 12.06
CA ALA A 271 -20.37 12.46 12.26
C ALA A 271 -19.89 13.00 10.90
N ASN A 272 -19.33 14.22 10.89
CA ASN A 272 -18.69 14.85 9.73
C ASN A 272 -19.61 14.86 8.48
N LYS A 273 -20.89 15.14 8.65
CA LYS A 273 -21.92 15.14 7.57
C LYS A 273 -22.02 13.79 6.87
N SER A 274 -21.89 12.67 7.59
CA SER A 274 -21.95 11.33 7.00
C SER A 274 -23.26 11.06 6.24
N ASN A 275 -24.38 11.66 6.67
CA ASN A 275 -25.66 11.53 5.95
C ASN A 275 -25.60 12.15 4.54
N THR A 276 -24.94 13.29 4.41
CA THR A 276 -24.67 13.93 3.11
C THR A 276 -23.77 13.02 2.26
N ALA A 277 -22.70 12.46 2.85
CA ALA A 277 -21.83 11.52 2.15
C ALA A 277 -22.59 10.29 1.62
N LEU A 278 -23.49 9.72 2.43
CA LEU A 278 -24.30 8.56 2.04
C LEU A 278 -25.27 8.89 0.90
N ARG A 279 -25.86 10.10 0.91
CA ARG A 279 -26.70 10.59 -0.17
C ARG A 279 -25.90 10.76 -1.46
N ILE A 280 -24.73 11.40 -1.40
CA ILE A 280 -23.85 11.58 -2.57
C ILE A 280 -23.36 10.23 -3.11
N LEU A 281 -22.98 9.27 -2.25
CA LEU A 281 -22.61 7.91 -2.69
C LEU A 281 -23.76 7.22 -3.45
N LYS A 282 -24.99 7.35 -2.95
CA LYS A 282 -26.17 6.77 -3.59
C LYS A 282 -26.40 7.41 -4.96
N GLU A 283 -26.35 8.74 -5.04
CA GLU A 283 -26.50 9.50 -6.28
C GLU A 283 -25.44 9.09 -7.34
N ILE A 284 -24.16 8.99 -6.95
CA ILE A 284 -23.08 8.52 -7.82
C ILE A 284 -23.35 7.09 -8.32
N ALA A 285 -23.75 6.19 -7.43
CA ALA A 285 -24.02 4.80 -7.79
C ALA A 285 -25.23 4.65 -8.72
N GLU A 286 -26.26 5.45 -8.54
CA GLU A 286 -27.45 5.48 -9.40
C GLU A 286 -27.11 6.06 -10.77
N THR A 287 -26.35 7.14 -10.83
CA THR A 287 -25.91 7.73 -12.11
C THR A 287 -24.98 6.79 -12.87
N GLU A 288 -24.04 6.13 -12.18
CA GLU A 288 -23.18 5.13 -12.80
C GLU A 288 -23.99 4.02 -13.48
N LYS A 289 -25.10 3.59 -12.87
CA LYS A 289 -25.99 2.57 -13.44
C LYS A 289 -26.83 3.09 -14.60
N ALA A 290 -27.26 4.37 -14.53
CA ALA A 290 -28.19 4.94 -15.48
C ALA A 290 -27.51 5.47 -16.74
N SER A 291 -26.43 6.24 -16.59
CA SER A 291 -25.79 6.99 -17.69
C SER A 291 -24.26 6.79 -17.75
N GLY A 292 -23.63 6.40 -16.65
CA GLY A 292 -22.18 6.36 -16.51
C GLY A 292 -21.49 7.73 -16.41
N ASP A 293 -22.24 8.84 -16.45
CA ASP A 293 -21.68 10.21 -16.40
C ASP A 293 -21.42 10.68 -14.96
N VAL A 294 -20.59 9.96 -14.25
CA VAL A 294 -20.14 10.35 -12.90
C VAL A 294 -19.24 11.59 -12.92
N ALA A 295 -18.56 11.85 -14.04
CA ALA A 295 -17.75 13.05 -14.18
C ALA A 295 -18.61 14.33 -14.14
N GLY A 296 -19.81 14.30 -14.73
CA GLY A 296 -20.79 15.39 -14.66
C GLY A 296 -21.26 15.65 -13.23
N ILE A 297 -21.51 14.59 -12.43
CA ILE A 297 -21.86 14.75 -11.01
C ILE A 297 -20.69 15.36 -10.23
N VAL A 298 -19.46 14.85 -10.41
CA VAL A 298 -18.28 15.41 -9.72
C VAL A 298 -18.11 16.89 -10.05
N ALA A 299 -18.34 17.27 -11.32
CA ALA A 299 -18.30 18.65 -11.76
C ALA A 299 -19.40 19.52 -11.13
N SER A 300 -20.62 18.99 -10.95
CA SER A 300 -21.73 19.71 -10.31
C SER A 300 -21.48 20.04 -8.84
N TYR A 301 -20.64 19.26 -8.17
CA TYR A 301 -20.18 19.55 -6.80
C TYR A 301 -18.95 20.46 -6.75
N ALA A 302 -18.45 21.01 -7.87
CA ALA A 302 -17.30 21.91 -7.89
C ALA A 302 -17.55 23.12 -6.98
N GLY A 303 -16.61 23.37 -6.05
CA GLY A 303 -16.74 24.42 -5.04
C GLY A 303 -17.74 24.12 -3.90
N ASN A 304 -18.44 22.98 -3.92
CA ASN A 304 -19.36 22.61 -2.83
C ASN A 304 -18.58 21.84 -1.73
N PRO A 305 -18.53 22.37 -0.49
CA PRO A 305 -17.81 21.73 0.63
C PRO A 305 -18.47 20.41 1.08
N GLU A 306 -19.70 20.11 0.64
CA GLU A 306 -20.38 18.84 0.97
C GLU A 306 -19.68 17.63 0.38
N PHE A 307 -19.03 17.77 -0.79
CA PHE A 307 -18.27 16.68 -1.39
C PHE A 307 -17.13 16.19 -0.48
N GLY A 308 -16.60 17.07 0.41
CA GLY A 308 -15.62 16.73 1.45
C GLY A 308 -16.10 15.71 2.47
N SER A 309 -17.41 15.56 2.66
CA SER A 309 -17.97 14.56 3.56
C SER A 309 -17.67 13.11 3.12
N LEU A 310 -17.49 12.87 1.80
CA LEU A 310 -17.06 11.57 1.27
C LEU A 310 -15.67 11.17 1.78
N VAL A 311 -14.75 12.14 1.84
CA VAL A 311 -13.40 11.90 2.37
C VAL A 311 -13.50 11.46 3.83
N SER A 312 -14.21 12.23 4.65
CA SER A 312 -14.38 11.90 6.07
C SER A 312 -15.05 10.53 6.29
N LEU A 313 -15.95 10.12 5.41
CA LEU A 313 -16.59 8.80 5.47
C LEU A 313 -15.58 7.68 5.15
N PHE A 314 -14.71 7.87 4.16
CA PHE A 314 -13.71 6.89 3.76
C PHE A 314 -12.44 6.92 4.63
N GLU A 315 -12.24 7.95 5.45
CA GLU A 315 -11.15 8.01 6.43
C GLU A 315 -11.45 7.29 7.75
N ARG A 316 -12.69 6.83 7.96
CA ARG A 316 -13.07 6.10 9.17
C ARG A 316 -12.18 4.89 9.39
N ASP A 317 -11.85 4.60 10.64
CA ASP A 317 -10.91 3.53 11.02
C ASP A 317 -11.35 2.13 10.60
N TYR A 318 -12.65 1.93 10.39
CA TYR A 318 -13.19 0.69 9.84
C TYR A 318 -12.45 0.24 8.58
N TRP A 319 -12.23 1.15 7.62
CA TRP A 319 -11.62 0.84 6.33
C TRP A 319 -10.15 0.42 6.41
N LYS A 320 -9.49 0.78 7.51
CA LYS A 320 -8.06 0.49 7.73
C LYS A 320 -7.83 -0.92 8.29
N ARG A 321 -8.85 -1.57 8.85
CA ARG A 321 -8.72 -2.88 9.51
C ARG A 321 -8.50 -4.01 8.52
N LEU A 322 -7.57 -4.92 8.85
CA LEU A 322 -7.31 -6.10 8.02
C LEU A 322 -8.47 -7.10 8.05
N TRP A 323 -9.05 -7.35 9.22
CA TRP A 323 -10.13 -8.31 9.41
C TRP A 323 -11.34 -8.07 8.51
N VAL A 324 -11.64 -6.80 8.22
CA VAL A 324 -12.71 -6.37 7.30
C VAL A 324 -12.61 -7.07 5.94
N VAL A 325 -11.41 -7.43 5.50
CA VAL A 325 -11.22 -8.09 4.21
C VAL A 325 -11.94 -9.45 4.18
N GLN A 326 -11.82 -10.28 5.23
CA GLN A 326 -12.58 -11.52 5.32
C GLN A 326 -14.09 -11.27 5.50
N GLU A 327 -14.43 -10.30 6.34
CA GLU A 327 -15.80 -9.96 6.73
C GLU A 327 -16.66 -9.50 5.54
N VAL A 328 -16.00 -8.97 4.48
CA VAL A 328 -16.66 -8.41 3.30
C VAL A 328 -16.54 -9.31 2.06
N PHE A 329 -15.40 -10.00 1.88
CA PHE A 329 -15.17 -10.77 0.63
C PHE A 329 -15.62 -12.22 0.69
N ILE A 330 -15.87 -12.76 1.87
CA ILE A 330 -16.38 -14.14 2.02
C ILE A 330 -17.90 -14.20 1.81
N PRO A 331 -18.72 -13.31 2.42
CA PRO A 331 -20.16 -13.31 2.21
C PRO A 331 -20.56 -12.93 0.78
N ASP A 332 -21.79 -13.24 0.40
CA ASP A 332 -22.39 -12.71 -0.82
C ASP A 332 -22.54 -11.17 -0.70
N PRO A 333 -22.05 -10.39 -1.66
CA PRO A 333 -22.19 -8.92 -1.64
C PRO A 333 -23.63 -8.41 -1.55
N TYR A 334 -24.60 -9.24 -1.90
CA TYR A 334 -26.03 -8.88 -1.84
C TYR A 334 -26.61 -8.85 -0.44
N ILE A 335 -26.04 -9.63 0.49
CA ILE A 335 -26.53 -9.67 1.89
C ILE A 335 -25.83 -8.65 2.80
N ILE A 336 -24.89 -7.86 2.26
CA ILE A 336 -24.10 -6.90 3.04
C ILE A 336 -24.75 -5.52 3.03
N HIS A 337 -25.01 -5.00 4.22
CA HIS A 337 -25.55 -3.67 4.46
C HIS A 337 -24.56 -2.84 5.28
N VAL A 338 -24.37 -1.57 4.90
CA VAL A 338 -23.45 -0.63 5.55
C VAL A 338 -24.24 0.41 6.31
N TYR A 339 -24.05 0.47 7.61
CA TYR A 339 -24.71 1.39 8.53
C TYR A 339 -23.76 2.51 8.98
N CYS A 340 -24.28 3.71 9.08
CA CYS A 340 -23.62 4.87 9.66
C CYS A 340 -24.67 5.73 10.37
N GLY A 341 -24.63 5.79 11.71
CA GLY A 341 -25.71 6.35 12.49
C GLY A 341 -27.03 5.61 12.21
N GLN A 342 -28.08 6.35 11.87
CA GLN A 342 -29.40 5.81 11.56
C GLN A 342 -29.58 5.42 10.08
N TYR A 343 -28.61 5.74 9.22
CA TYR A 343 -28.72 5.54 7.78
C TYR A 343 -27.95 4.29 7.33
N SER A 344 -28.45 3.65 6.29
CA SER A 344 -27.80 2.50 5.69
C SER A 344 -27.89 2.53 4.16
N ASN A 345 -26.88 1.93 3.53
CA ASN A 345 -26.85 1.63 2.09
C ASN A 345 -26.39 0.19 1.89
N THR A 346 -26.68 -0.38 0.71
CA THR A 346 -26.13 -1.70 0.35
C THR A 346 -24.63 -1.60 0.06
N TRP A 347 -23.89 -2.66 0.31
CA TRP A 347 -22.48 -2.75 -0.06
C TRP A 347 -22.24 -2.46 -1.54
N ARG A 348 -23.13 -2.91 -2.42
CA ARG A 348 -23.07 -2.65 -3.86
C ARG A 348 -23.10 -1.15 -4.19
N THR A 349 -23.86 -0.36 -3.46
CA THR A 349 -23.86 1.10 -3.61
C THR A 349 -22.46 1.67 -3.35
N TYR A 350 -21.81 1.23 -2.27
CA TYR A 350 -20.45 1.67 -1.93
C TYR A 350 -19.43 1.28 -2.99
N ILE A 351 -19.42 0.01 -3.41
CA ILE A 351 -18.45 -0.47 -4.43
C ILE A 351 -18.68 0.24 -5.76
N THR A 352 -19.95 0.36 -6.21
CA THR A 352 -20.24 1.03 -7.48
C THR A 352 -19.77 2.49 -7.46
N ALA A 353 -20.13 3.24 -6.42
CA ALA A 353 -19.73 4.64 -6.29
C ALA A 353 -18.20 4.80 -6.19
N ALA A 354 -17.55 3.99 -5.35
CA ALA A 354 -16.10 4.06 -5.15
C ALA A 354 -15.32 3.72 -6.43
N THR A 355 -15.75 2.70 -7.18
CA THR A 355 -15.16 2.34 -8.47
C THR A 355 -15.33 3.45 -9.50
N ALA A 356 -16.51 4.06 -9.57
CA ALA A 356 -16.80 5.18 -10.47
C ALA A 356 -15.96 6.42 -10.12
N LEU A 357 -15.85 6.77 -8.84
CA LEU A 357 -14.98 7.84 -8.36
C LEU A 357 -13.50 7.57 -8.69
N GLY A 358 -13.05 6.33 -8.58
CA GLY A 358 -11.69 5.92 -8.96
C GLY A 358 -11.38 6.19 -10.44
N ARG A 359 -12.35 5.98 -11.34
CA ARG A 359 -12.21 6.31 -12.78
C ARG A 359 -12.22 7.81 -13.05
N CYS A 360 -12.93 8.59 -12.24
CA CYS A 360 -13.04 10.04 -12.36
C CYS A 360 -11.92 10.80 -11.63
N ARG A 361 -10.81 10.15 -11.28
CA ARG A 361 -9.73 10.75 -10.50
C ARG A 361 -9.21 12.08 -11.08
N SER A 362 -8.99 12.17 -12.38
CA SER A 362 -8.53 13.40 -13.04
C SER A 362 -9.54 14.53 -12.91
N THR A 363 -10.83 14.24 -12.98
CA THR A 363 -11.92 15.20 -12.80
C THR A 363 -11.97 15.68 -11.35
N ILE A 364 -11.82 14.77 -10.39
CA ILE A 364 -11.77 15.10 -8.96
C ILE A 364 -10.56 16.00 -8.67
N ASP A 365 -9.37 15.65 -9.16
CA ASP A 365 -8.15 16.47 -8.98
C ASP A 365 -8.25 17.84 -9.65
N HIS A 366 -9.07 17.97 -10.71
CA HIS A 366 -9.32 19.24 -11.38
C HIS A 366 -10.22 20.18 -10.55
N TYR A 367 -11.35 19.68 -10.05
CA TYR A 367 -12.33 20.48 -9.31
C TYR A 367 -12.03 20.62 -7.82
N PHE A 368 -11.30 19.68 -7.24
CA PHE A 368 -10.88 19.67 -5.84
C PHE A 368 -9.35 19.58 -5.72
N PRO A 369 -8.61 20.54 -6.29
CA PRO A 369 -7.15 20.59 -6.13
C PRO A 369 -6.88 20.74 -4.63
N GLY A 370 -6.01 19.90 -4.07
CA GLY A 370 -5.61 19.97 -2.68
C GLY A 370 -5.14 21.40 -2.34
N ASN A 371 -6.00 22.16 -1.71
CA ASN A 371 -5.82 23.61 -1.57
C ASN A 371 -5.11 23.94 -0.27
N LYS A 372 -4.05 24.74 -0.38
CA LYS A 372 -3.32 25.32 0.75
C LYS A 372 -4.15 26.35 1.56
N ASP A 373 -5.27 26.86 1.00
CA ASP A 373 -5.92 28.08 1.48
C ASP A 373 -7.30 27.92 2.11
N HIS A 374 -7.92 26.74 2.10
CA HIS A 374 -9.19 26.53 2.79
C HIS A 374 -8.99 25.57 3.97
N GLY A 375 -9.08 26.14 5.18
CA GLY A 375 -8.80 25.57 6.49
C GLY A 375 -9.47 24.24 6.90
N HIS A 376 -9.77 23.38 5.95
CA HIS A 376 -10.10 21.98 6.17
C HIS A 376 -8.82 21.15 5.93
N HIS A 377 -7.93 21.23 6.91
CA HIS A 377 -6.80 20.31 7.02
C HIS A 377 -7.36 18.92 7.32
N VAL A 378 -7.53 18.12 6.30
CA VAL A 378 -7.57 16.67 6.45
C VAL A 378 -6.16 16.26 6.83
N ARG A 379 -5.89 16.21 8.13
CA ARG A 379 -4.63 15.68 8.69
C ARG A 379 -4.69 14.16 8.65
N VAL A 380 -4.44 13.60 7.47
CA VAL A 380 -3.98 12.21 7.42
C VAL A 380 -2.46 12.29 7.35
N SER A 381 -1.79 12.01 8.47
CA SER A 381 -0.32 12.02 8.59
C SER A 381 0.33 13.01 7.63
N GLU A 382 0.90 14.08 8.04
CA GLU A 382 1.66 15.17 7.39
C GLU A 382 1.90 15.14 5.85
N GLN A 383 1.30 14.20 5.11
CA GLN A 383 1.30 14.12 3.66
C GLN A 383 0.01 14.73 3.12
N HIS A 384 0.16 15.82 2.37
CA HIS A 384 -0.96 16.45 1.66
C HIS A 384 -1.41 15.56 0.50
N TYR A 385 -2.31 14.63 0.77
CA TYR A 385 -2.98 13.87 -0.28
C TYR A 385 -4.00 14.76 -1.00
N SER A 386 -4.07 14.64 -2.32
CA SER A 386 -5.19 15.19 -3.06
C SER A 386 -6.47 14.44 -2.65
N PHE A 387 -7.60 15.10 -2.81
CA PHE A 387 -8.92 14.53 -2.53
C PHE A 387 -9.12 13.17 -3.22
N ALA A 388 -8.68 13.06 -4.49
CA ALA A 388 -8.73 11.82 -5.24
C ALA A 388 -7.79 10.74 -4.69
N GLN A 389 -6.64 11.10 -4.12
CA GLN A 389 -5.75 10.15 -3.46
C GLN A 389 -6.38 9.57 -2.20
N VAL A 390 -7.07 10.39 -1.39
CA VAL A 390 -7.78 9.90 -0.22
C VAL A 390 -8.91 8.96 -0.62
N LEU A 391 -9.72 9.30 -1.62
CA LEU A 391 -10.78 8.43 -2.12
C LEU A 391 -10.26 7.13 -2.73
N ALA A 392 -9.08 7.14 -3.34
CA ALA A 392 -8.47 5.95 -3.93
C ALA A 392 -7.75 5.05 -2.92
N LEU A 393 -7.20 5.64 -1.83
CA LEU A 393 -6.41 4.91 -0.84
C LEU A 393 -7.24 4.39 0.34
N GLN A 394 -8.42 4.94 0.56
CA GLN A 394 -9.27 4.67 1.71
C GLN A 394 -10.69 4.32 1.24
N GLY A 395 -11.39 3.55 2.03
CA GLY A 395 -12.73 3.10 1.70
C GLY A 395 -12.79 1.78 0.94
N PRO A 396 -13.92 1.50 0.27
CA PRO A 396 -14.14 0.21 -0.40
C PRO A 396 -13.11 -0.15 -1.47
N THR A 397 -12.59 0.84 -2.20
CA THR A 397 -11.58 0.62 -3.25
C THR A 397 -10.19 0.29 -2.72
N SER A 398 -9.90 0.59 -1.46
CA SER A 398 -8.69 0.16 -0.79
C SER A 398 -8.75 -1.30 -0.35
N LEU A 399 -9.92 -1.91 -0.40
CA LEU A 399 -10.07 -3.35 -0.25
C LEU A 399 -9.70 -4.00 -1.59
N PRO A 400 -8.96 -5.10 -1.58
CA PRO A 400 -8.50 -5.76 -2.78
C PRO A 400 -9.70 -6.27 -3.58
N ASP A 401 -10.16 -5.48 -4.55
CA ASP A 401 -11.27 -5.84 -5.43
C ASP A 401 -10.84 -6.88 -6.45
N GLY A 402 -11.68 -7.88 -6.69
CA GLY A 402 -11.47 -8.90 -7.74
C GLY A 402 -10.14 -9.68 -7.65
N GLY A 403 -9.08 -9.06 -7.13
CA GLY A 403 -7.76 -9.66 -6.99
C GLY A 403 -7.73 -10.85 -6.03
N ILE A 404 -8.49 -10.81 -4.93
CA ILE A 404 -8.61 -11.95 -3.99
C ILE A 404 -9.31 -13.14 -4.62
N ARG A 405 -10.25 -12.93 -5.55
CA ARG A 405 -10.95 -14.03 -6.22
C ARG A 405 -10.11 -14.69 -7.33
N ASN A 406 -9.07 -14.02 -7.82
CA ASN A 406 -8.17 -14.45 -8.88
C ASN A 406 -6.71 -14.42 -8.39
N LEU A 407 -6.47 -14.91 -7.18
CA LEU A 407 -5.12 -15.11 -6.66
C LEU A 407 -4.36 -16.04 -7.62
N GLY A 408 -3.29 -15.55 -8.21
CA GLY A 408 -2.47 -16.27 -9.18
C GLY A 408 -1.78 -17.50 -8.58
N LYS A 409 -0.60 -17.83 -9.09
CA LYS A 409 0.17 -19.00 -8.64
C LYS A 409 0.60 -18.97 -7.15
N HIS A 410 0.54 -17.82 -6.49
CA HIS A 410 1.10 -17.60 -5.14
C HIS A 410 0.10 -16.89 -4.22
N PRO A 411 -1.02 -17.56 -3.86
CA PRO A 411 -2.15 -16.91 -3.19
C PRO A 411 -1.77 -16.24 -1.86
N LEU A 412 -0.90 -16.84 -1.05
CA LEU A 412 -0.47 -16.25 0.23
C LEU A 412 0.24 -14.91 0.01
N LEU A 413 1.28 -14.88 -0.83
CA LEU A 413 2.07 -13.67 -1.07
C LEU A 413 1.24 -12.57 -1.73
N GLU A 414 0.40 -12.91 -2.71
CA GLU A 414 -0.46 -11.94 -3.38
C GLU A 414 -1.49 -11.34 -2.41
N THR A 415 -2.12 -12.17 -1.56
CA THR A 415 -3.07 -11.67 -0.55
C THR A 415 -2.37 -10.76 0.47
N MET A 416 -1.17 -11.13 0.94
CA MET A 416 -0.40 -10.29 1.85
C MET A 416 -0.03 -8.94 1.22
N ARG A 417 0.32 -8.91 -0.07
CA ARG A 417 0.58 -7.68 -0.83
C ARG A 417 -0.66 -6.81 -0.96
N LEU A 418 -1.78 -7.41 -1.34
CA LEU A 418 -3.05 -6.69 -1.48
C LEU A 418 -3.52 -6.09 -0.14
N CYS A 419 -3.19 -6.75 0.97
CA CYS A 419 -3.59 -6.34 2.32
C CYS A 419 -2.48 -5.59 3.09
N ARG A 420 -1.35 -5.23 2.43
CA ARG A 420 -0.19 -4.66 3.11
C ARG A 420 -0.50 -3.39 3.93
N ASP A 421 -1.38 -2.54 3.39
CA ASP A 421 -1.73 -1.24 3.97
C ASP A 421 -2.83 -1.34 5.04
N LYS A 422 -3.32 -2.56 5.34
CA LYS A 422 -4.34 -2.79 6.38
C LYS A 422 -3.69 -2.98 7.74
N PHE A 423 -4.33 -2.49 8.79
CA PHE A 423 -3.82 -2.52 10.16
C PHE A 423 -4.43 -3.64 10.99
N THR A 424 -3.63 -4.14 11.92
CA THR A 424 -4.04 -5.07 12.97
C THR A 424 -3.41 -4.64 14.29
N ALA A 425 -4.05 -4.92 15.41
CA ALA A 425 -3.46 -4.68 16.74
C ALA A 425 -2.35 -5.70 17.07
N ASN A 426 -2.51 -6.94 16.62
CA ASN A 426 -1.55 -8.02 16.83
C ASN A 426 -0.78 -8.31 15.53
N PRO A 427 0.57 -8.28 15.52
CA PRO A 427 1.35 -8.58 14.33
C PRO A 427 1.08 -9.97 13.71
N LEU A 428 0.72 -10.96 14.51
CA LEU A 428 0.36 -12.30 14.02
C LEU A 428 -0.88 -12.27 13.12
N ASP A 429 -1.80 -11.33 13.38
CA ASP A 429 -3.03 -11.19 12.62
C ASP A 429 -2.79 -10.71 11.18
N LYS A 430 -1.61 -10.15 10.86
CA LYS A 430 -1.23 -9.90 9.47
C LYS A 430 -1.31 -11.15 8.60
N VAL A 431 -1.12 -12.31 9.22
CA VAL A 431 -1.26 -13.63 8.58
C VAL A 431 -2.63 -14.22 8.85
N TYR A 432 -3.03 -14.29 10.13
CA TYR A 432 -4.26 -14.95 10.53
C TYR A 432 -5.51 -14.26 9.98
N GLY A 433 -5.47 -12.93 9.86
CA GLY A 433 -6.57 -12.12 9.31
C GLY A 433 -6.83 -12.31 7.82
N ILE A 434 -5.97 -13.02 7.09
CA ILE A 434 -6.17 -13.31 5.66
C ILE A 434 -6.36 -14.82 5.38
N LEU A 435 -6.15 -15.69 6.36
CA LEU A 435 -6.18 -17.14 6.13
C LEU A 435 -7.50 -17.63 5.55
N GLY A 436 -8.62 -17.06 5.98
CA GLY A 436 -9.94 -17.43 5.48
C GLY A 436 -10.17 -17.20 3.98
N LEU A 437 -9.33 -16.35 3.36
CA LEU A 437 -9.34 -16.04 1.93
C LEU A 437 -8.48 -16.99 1.11
N LEU A 438 -7.62 -17.77 1.76
CA LEU A 438 -6.62 -18.63 1.11
C LEU A 438 -7.16 -20.04 0.87
N PRO A 439 -6.62 -20.77 -0.10
CA PRO A 439 -6.89 -22.19 -0.32
C PRO A 439 -6.59 -23.03 0.93
N GLU A 440 -7.27 -24.18 1.05
CA GLU A 440 -7.20 -25.05 2.21
C GLU A 440 -5.81 -25.64 2.46
N ASP A 441 -5.07 -25.97 1.40
CA ASP A 441 -3.69 -26.44 1.45
C ASP A 441 -2.78 -25.41 2.12
N VAL A 442 -2.89 -24.12 1.73
CA VAL A 442 -2.14 -23.03 2.36
C VAL A 442 -2.57 -22.82 3.82
N ARG A 443 -3.87 -22.90 4.11
CA ARG A 443 -4.38 -22.74 5.49
C ARG A 443 -3.83 -23.78 6.44
N ARG A 444 -3.67 -25.03 5.98
CA ARG A 444 -3.09 -26.11 6.79
C ARG A 444 -1.65 -25.87 7.18
N ASP A 445 -0.88 -25.21 6.33
CA ASP A 445 0.53 -24.90 6.61
C ASP A 445 0.68 -23.79 7.67
N PHE A 446 -0.38 -23.00 7.94
CA PHE A 446 -0.35 -21.89 8.89
C PHE A 446 -1.44 -22.03 9.98
N PRO A 447 -1.35 -23.01 10.87
CA PRO A 447 -2.29 -23.12 11.98
C PRO A 447 -2.26 -21.86 12.85
N VAL A 448 -3.45 -21.36 13.22
CA VAL A 448 -3.59 -20.21 14.10
C VAL A 448 -3.09 -20.56 15.49
N ASP A 449 -2.05 -19.89 15.95
CA ASP A 449 -1.44 -20.06 17.26
C ASP A 449 -0.91 -18.72 17.80
N TYR A 450 -1.62 -18.14 18.74
CA TYR A 450 -1.26 -16.87 19.37
C TYR A 450 -0.10 -16.97 20.38
N LYS A 451 0.41 -18.19 20.65
CA LYS A 451 1.62 -18.41 21.44
C LYS A 451 2.89 -18.36 20.58
N SER A 452 2.74 -18.41 19.25
CA SER A 452 3.86 -18.34 18.30
C SER A 452 4.55 -16.98 18.33
N SER A 453 5.88 -16.97 18.09
CA SER A 453 6.59 -15.71 17.91
C SER A 453 6.35 -15.10 16.51
N VAL A 454 6.25 -13.79 16.43
CA VAL A 454 6.13 -13.06 15.16
C VAL A 454 7.28 -13.41 14.20
N LYS A 455 8.52 -13.44 14.72
CA LYS A 455 9.70 -13.85 13.95
C LYS A 455 9.53 -15.25 13.34
N GLY A 456 9.14 -16.22 14.15
CA GLY A 456 8.97 -17.61 13.68
C GLY A 456 7.89 -17.72 12.60
N LEU A 457 6.77 -17.01 12.76
CA LEU A 457 5.69 -17.01 11.79
C LEU A 457 6.13 -16.35 10.47
N TYR A 458 6.79 -15.19 10.52
CA TYR A 458 7.19 -14.46 9.31
C TYR A 458 8.31 -15.18 8.53
N VAL A 459 9.28 -15.79 9.23
CA VAL A 459 10.29 -16.64 8.59
C VAL A 459 9.63 -17.86 7.91
N ARG A 460 8.61 -18.47 8.54
CA ARG A 460 7.86 -19.58 7.95
C ARG A 460 7.09 -19.18 6.68
N ILE A 461 6.60 -17.92 6.60
CA ILE A 461 6.00 -17.40 5.37
C ILE A 461 7.03 -17.37 4.25
N VAL A 462 8.22 -16.82 4.52
CA VAL A 462 9.29 -16.76 3.51
C VAL A 462 9.66 -18.18 3.06
N ASP A 463 9.86 -19.12 3.98
CA ASP A 463 10.16 -20.51 3.66
C ASP A 463 9.07 -21.18 2.80
N HIS A 464 7.79 -20.98 3.15
CA HIS A 464 6.65 -21.49 2.38
C HIS A 464 6.65 -20.91 0.96
N VAL A 465 6.81 -19.58 0.82
CA VAL A 465 6.83 -18.94 -0.49
C VAL A 465 8.02 -19.42 -1.31
N LEU A 466 9.22 -19.49 -0.76
CA LEU A 466 10.41 -19.98 -1.48
C LEU A 466 10.28 -21.44 -1.89
N SER A 467 9.74 -22.31 -1.01
CA SER A 467 9.57 -23.72 -1.30
C SER A 467 8.54 -24.01 -2.39
N THR A 468 7.45 -23.23 -2.42
CA THR A 468 6.36 -23.40 -3.39
C THR A 468 6.61 -22.71 -4.73
N THR A 469 7.29 -21.55 -4.71
CA THR A 469 7.46 -20.72 -5.91
C THR A 469 8.81 -20.87 -6.59
N LYS A 470 9.85 -21.26 -5.84
CA LYS A 470 11.25 -21.20 -6.27
C LYS A 470 11.65 -19.78 -6.74
N CYS A 471 11.06 -18.75 -6.12
CA CYS A 471 11.24 -17.35 -6.48
C CYS A 471 11.62 -16.52 -5.25
N LEU A 472 12.68 -15.71 -5.37
CA LEU A 472 13.20 -14.86 -4.28
C LEU A 472 12.48 -13.50 -4.17
N ASP A 473 11.47 -13.24 -4.97
CA ASP A 473 10.77 -11.93 -4.98
C ASP A 473 10.11 -11.55 -3.65
N ILE A 474 9.89 -12.50 -2.76
CA ILE A 474 9.42 -12.20 -1.41
C ILE A 474 10.42 -11.35 -0.63
N LEU A 475 11.74 -11.47 -0.92
CA LEU A 475 12.78 -10.66 -0.27
C LEU A 475 12.59 -9.17 -0.62
N CYS A 476 12.08 -8.86 -1.82
CA CYS A 476 11.82 -7.48 -2.24
C CYS A 476 10.72 -6.79 -1.41
N GLU A 477 9.91 -7.55 -0.68
CA GLU A 477 8.96 -7.01 0.30
C GLU A 477 9.62 -6.64 1.64
N ALA A 478 10.87 -7.04 1.90
CA ALA A 478 11.66 -6.60 3.05
C ALA A 478 12.22 -5.19 2.79
N ILE A 479 11.34 -4.18 2.89
CA ILE A 479 11.66 -2.80 2.57
C ILE A 479 12.16 -2.09 3.82
N HIS A 480 13.42 -1.67 3.78
CA HIS A 480 14.02 -0.87 4.84
C HIS A 480 13.93 0.62 4.49
N PHE A 481 13.54 1.42 5.46
CA PHE A 481 13.47 2.87 5.35
C PHE A 481 14.22 3.52 6.51
N PRO A 482 14.99 4.62 6.31
CA PRO A 482 15.85 5.20 7.34
C PRO A 482 15.18 5.55 8.68
N LEU A 483 13.89 5.85 8.65
CA LEU A 483 13.12 6.20 9.84
C LEU A 483 12.36 5.01 10.45
N HIS A 484 12.54 3.81 9.89
CA HIS A 484 11.76 2.64 10.25
C HIS A 484 12.61 1.61 11.00
N THR A 485 12.24 1.33 12.24
CA THR A 485 12.89 0.32 13.07
C THR A 485 11.91 -0.79 13.38
N SER A 486 12.20 -2.02 12.93
CA SER A 486 11.41 -3.20 13.31
C SER A 486 11.72 -3.62 14.74
N ASN A 487 10.67 -3.75 15.56
CA ASN A 487 10.79 -4.25 16.93
C ASN A 487 10.80 -5.79 17.02
N ALA A 488 10.53 -6.48 15.91
CA ALA A 488 10.39 -7.93 15.90
C ALA A 488 11.73 -8.69 15.85
N SER A 489 12.86 -7.98 15.75
CA SER A 489 14.20 -8.58 15.58
C SER A 489 14.26 -9.59 14.43
N LEU A 490 13.61 -9.27 13.31
CA LEU A 490 13.58 -10.11 12.12
C LEU A 490 14.95 -10.16 11.45
N PRO A 491 15.29 -11.27 10.74
CA PRO A 491 16.38 -11.24 9.77
C PRO A 491 16.15 -10.16 8.74
N THR A 492 17.21 -9.54 8.23
CA THR A 492 17.10 -8.39 7.33
C THR A 492 16.42 -8.70 5.99
N TRP A 493 16.44 -9.95 5.57
CA TRP A 493 15.80 -10.47 4.37
C TRP A 493 14.32 -10.86 4.57
N CYS A 494 13.82 -10.82 5.82
CA CYS A 494 12.45 -11.18 6.14
C CYS A 494 11.57 -9.93 6.17
N PRO A 495 10.48 -9.85 5.38
CA PRO A 495 9.59 -8.71 5.41
C PRO A 495 8.94 -8.50 6.78
N ASP A 496 8.90 -7.25 7.24
CA ASP A 496 8.09 -6.86 8.39
C ASP A 496 6.69 -6.46 7.94
N TRP A 497 5.80 -7.45 7.86
CA TRP A 497 4.43 -7.24 7.40
C TRP A 497 3.61 -6.32 8.32
N TYR A 498 4.05 -6.14 9.56
CA TYR A 498 3.36 -5.27 10.51
C TYR A 498 3.71 -3.79 10.29
N HIS A 499 4.96 -3.49 9.97
CA HIS A 499 5.44 -2.14 9.73
C HIS A 499 5.85 -1.97 8.26
N MET A 500 4.87 -1.84 7.38
CA MET A 500 5.13 -1.66 5.96
C MET A 500 5.27 -0.17 5.64
N PRO A 501 6.43 0.28 5.11
CA PRO A 501 6.59 1.66 4.67
C PRO A 501 5.77 1.95 3.41
N ALA A 502 5.57 3.24 3.11
CA ALA A 502 4.88 3.68 1.89
C ALA A 502 5.61 3.26 0.60
N THR A 503 6.91 2.99 0.67
CA THR A 503 7.72 2.45 -0.43
C THR A 503 7.14 1.12 -0.93
N LYS A 504 7.03 0.98 -2.24
CA LYS A 504 6.57 -0.28 -2.88
C LYS A 504 7.75 -1.02 -3.47
N ALA A 505 7.73 -2.35 -3.39
CA ALA A 505 8.70 -3.19 -4.08
C ALA A 505 8.65 -2.94 -5.59
N LEU A 506 9.78 -2.89 -6.26
CA LEU A 506 9.88 -2.61 -7.71
C LEU A 506 9.13 -3.63 -8.56
N ARG A 507 9.08 -4.88 -8.15
CA ARG A 507 8.28 -5.91 -8.81
C ARG A 507 6.80 -5.51 -8.97
N ASN A 508 6.25 -4.69 -8.06
CA ASN A 508 4.87 -4.24 -8.13
C ASN A 508 4.67 -3.06 -9.11
N VAL A 509 5.74 -2.58 -9.70
CA VAL A 509 5.76 -1.46 -10.67
C VAL A 509 5.62 -1.98 -12.08
N ASP A 510 6.41 -3.03 -12.43
CA ASP A 510 6.41 -3.67 -13.74
C ASP A 510 6.81 -5.14 -13.63
N ARG A 511 6.59 -5.90 -14.70
CA ARG A 511 7.00 -7.30 -14.82
C ARG A 511 8.48 -7.41 -15.17
N PHE A 512 9.34 -7.01 -14.25
CA PHE A 512 10.78 -7.19 -14.38
C PHE A 512 11.16 -8.67 -14.33
N THR A 513 12.20 -9.05 -15.06
CA THR A 513 12.69 -10.42 -15.22
C THR A 513 14.21 -10.46 -15.18
N ALA A 514 14.83 -9.83 -14.16
CA ALA A 514 16.28 -9.70 -14.08
C ALA A 514 17.01 -11.05 -14.10
N SER A 515 16.44 -12.09 -13.50
CA SER A 515 16.95 -13.47 -13.53
C SER A 515 16.36 -14.35 -14.64
N LYS A 516 15.55 -13.79 -15.57
CA LYS A 516 14.75 -14.56 -16.54
C LYS A 516 13.94 -15.65 -15.82
N ASP A 517 13.86 -16.83 -16.42
CA ASP A 517 13.13 -17.99 -15.86
C ASP A 517 14.01 -18.89 -14.96
N ARG A 518 15.18 -18.40 -14.53
CA ARG A 518 16.07 -19.19 -13.68
C ARG A 518 15.44 -19.36 -12.30
N PRO A 519 15.26 -20.59 -11.79
CA PRO A 519 14.72 -20.80 -10.45
C PRO A 519 15.73 -20.35 -9.38
N ALA A 520 15.21 -19.95 -8.23
CA ALA A 520 16.03 -19.60 -7.08
C ALA A 520 16.86 -20.78 -6.61
N ARG A 521 18.13 -20.50 -6.32
CA ARG A 521 19.03 -21.40 -5.61
C ARG A 521 19.31 -20.81 -4.25
N TYR A 522 18.86 -21.50 -3.22
CA TYR A 522 18.91 -20.99 -1.84
C TYR A 522 19.04 -22.12 -0.84
N LYS A 523 19.52 -21.79 0.36
CA LYS A 523 19.64 -22.71 1.50
C LYS A 523 19.45 -21.94 2.81
N PHE A 524 18.60 -22.47 3.70
CA PHE A 524 18.52 -21.95 5.06
C PHE A 524 19.58 -22.61 5.97
N HIS A 525 20.17 -21.83 6.86
CA HIS A 525 21.15 -22.29 7.85
C HIS A 525 20.59 -22.23 9.27
N GLY A 526 20.98 -23.22 10.07
CA GLY A 526 20.56 -23.37 11.46
C GLY A 526 19.10 -23.82 11.61
N GLU A 527 18.77 -24.40 12.77
CA GLU A 527 17.42 -24.92 13.06
C GLU A 527 16.34 -23.82 12.99
N ARG A 528 16.66 -22.59 13.39
CA ARG A 528 15.74 -21.46 13.39
C ARG A 528 15.61 -20.78 12.03
N ARG A 529 16.37 -21.21 11.02
CA ARG A 529 16.37 -20.66 9.65
C ARG A 529 16.55 -19.14 9.60
N LEU A 530 17.43 -18.59 10.44
CA LEU A 530 17.65 -17.14 10.52
C LEU A 530 18.69 -16.62 9.52
N LYS A 531 19.46 -17.51 8.91
CA LYS A 531 20.40 -17.16 7.83
C LYS A 531 19.93 -17.82 6.54
N LEU A 532 19.93 -17.03 5.47
CA LEU A 532 19.50 -17.44 4.13
C LEU A 532 20.66 -17.27 3.16
N GLU A 533 21.21 -18.36 2.65
CA GLU A 533 22.18 -18.37 1.56
C GLU A 533 21.46 -18.34 0.23
N ILE A 534 21.92 -17.47 -0.68
CA ILE A 534 21.39 -17.31 -2.04
C ILE A 534 22.54 -17.30 -3.05
N GLU A 535 22.28 -17.79 -4.26
CA GLU A 535 23.23 -17.65 -5.38
C GLU A 535 22.82 -16.47 -6.27
N ALA A 536 23.80 -15.59 -6.56
CA ALA A 536 23.57 -14.37 -7.31
C ALA A 536 24.78 -14.00 -8.21
N ILE A 537 24.50 -13.21 -9.24
CA ILE A 537 25.48 -12.64 -10.16
C ILE A 537 25.86 -11.25 -9.65
N TYR A 538 27.15 -10.99 -9.46
CA TYR A 538 27.67 -9.68 -9.08
C TYR A 538 27.53 -8.67 -10.24
N LEU A 539 27.05 -7.46 -9.95
CA LEU A 539 26.95 -6.37 -10.92
C LEU A 539 27.94 -5.23 -10.66
N GLY A 540 28.21 -4.93 -9.39
CA GLY A 540 29.08 -3.82 -9.01
C GLY A 540 28.91 -3.44 -7.54
N THR A 541 29.68 -2.43 -7.12
CA THR A 541 29.67 -1.86 -5.77
C THR A 541 29.24 -0.39 -5.83
N VAL A 542 28.39 0.05 -4.93
CA VAL A 542 27.97 1.45 -4.84
C VAL A 542 29.12 2.32 -4.40
N VAL A 543 29.45 3.33 -5.21
CA VAL A 543 30.50 4.31 -4.89
C VAL A 543 29.93 5.63 -4.41
N GLU A 544 28.82 6.08 -4.97
CA GLU A 544 28.18 7.34 -4.61
C GLU A 544 26.65 7.21 -4.62
N HIS A 545 26.00 8.04 -3.83
CA HIS A 545 24.53 8.09 -3.76
C HIS A 545 24.02 9.49 -3.41
N GLY A 546 22.84 9.82 -3.87
CA GLY A 546 22.13 11.05 -3.50
C GLY A 546 21.26 10.89 -2.24
N VAL A 547 20.45 11.89 -1.95
CA VAL A 547 19.48 11.88 -0.84
C VAL A 547 18.34 10.89 -1.11
N ALA A 548 17.72 10.34 -0.07
CA ALA A 548 16.53 9.52 -0.21
C ALA A 548 15.29 10.41 -0.27
N VAL A 549 14.34 10.09 -1.16
CA VAL A 549 13.02 10.73 -1.21
C VAL A 549 12.20 10.32 0.02
N GLY A 550 11.48 11.25 0.62
CA GLY A 550 10.66 11.00 1.82
C GLY A 550 11.41 11.22 3.13
N THR A 551 12.65 11.73 3.09
CA THR A 551 13.39 12.16 4.28
C THR A 551 13.04 13.56 4.73
N LEU A 552 12.57 14.41 3.81
CA LEU A 552 12.03 15.73 4.08
C LEU A 552 10.50 15.62 3.98
N THR A 553 9.79 16.06 4.97
CA THR A 553 8.32 15.97 5.04
C THR A 553 7.61 17.00 4.15
N THR A 554 8.15 17.29 2.96
CA THR A 554 7.62 18.32 2.06
C THR A 554 7.06 17.71 0.77
N SER A 555 6.03 18.33 0.22
CA SER A 555 5.43 17.94 -1.06
C SER A 555 6.37 18.09 -2.27
N VAL A 556 7.56 18.66 -2.06
CA VAL A 556 8.59 18.92 -3.08
C VAL A 556 9.83 18.05 -2.92
N ASP A 557 9.80 17.11 -1.98
CA ASP A 557 10.95 16.28 -1.63
C ASP A 557 11.55 15.55 -2.85
N HIS A 558 10.70 15.05 -3.73
CA HIS A 558 11.13 14.41 -4.99
C HIS A 558 11.85 15.40 -5.96
N LEU A 559 11.48 16.70 -5.95
CA LEU A 559 12.16 17.70 -6.77
C LEU A 559 13.54 18.03 -6.22
N THR A 560 13.66 18.13 -4.91
CA THR A 560 14.94 18.33 -4.21
C THR A 560 15.86 17.13 -4.39
N ALA A 561 15.31 15.92 -4.31
CA ALA A 561 16.05 14.69 -4.56
C ALA A 561 16.57 14.64 -6.01
N PHE A 562 15.76 15.02 -7.00
CA PHE A 562 16.20 15.11 -8.40
C PHE A 562 17.43 16.02 -8.55
N LEU A 563 17.44 17.20 -7.91
CA LEU A 563 18.60 18.09 -7.95
C LEU A 563 19.85 17.46 -7.32
N SER A 564 19.69 16.81 -6.16
CA SER A 564 20.78 16.09 -5.49
C SER A 564 21.32 14.95 -6.37
N TRP A 565 20.46 14.22 -7.06
CA TRP A 565 20.85 13.11 -7.92
C TRP A 565 21.51 13.59 -9.21
N ARG A 566 20.98 14.64 -9.82
CA ARG A 566 21.58 15.26 -11.00
C ARG A 566 22.97 15.83 -10.70
N ALA A 567 23.19 16.38 -9.51
CA ALA A 567 24.49 16.88 -9.09
C ALA A 567 25.60 15.84 -9.14
N LEU A 568 25.29 14.53 -8.92
CA LEU A 568 26.25 13.43 -9.03
C LEU A 568 26.78 13.28 -10.48
N LEU A 569 25.98 13.67 -11.48
CA LEU A 569 26.34 13.59 -12.91
C LEU A 569 27.09 14.82 -13.39
N LEU A 570 26.92 15.97 -12.73
CA LEU A 570 27.54 17.23 -13.15
C LEU A 570 29.04 17.30 -12.83
N ASP A 571 29.54 16.40 -11.99
CA ASP A 571 30.98 16.32 -11.67
C ASP A 571 31.73 15.67 -12.85
N LYS A 572 32.04 16.49 -13.85
CA LYS A 572 32.70 16.07 -15.11
C LYS A 572 34.06 15.36 -14.91
N ALA A 573 34.72 15.61 -13.78
CA ALA A 573 35.97 14.94 -13.46
C ALA A 573 35.79 13.41 -13.22
N LYS A 574 34.59 12.98 -12.93
CA LYS A 574 34.25 11.57 -12.68
C LYS A 574 34.00 10.76 -13.95
N PHE A 575 33.68 11.41 -15.08
CA PHE A 575 33.37 10.76 -16.34
C PHE A 575 34.45 11.11 -17.37
N ARG A 576 35.27 10.13 -17.79
CA ARG A 576 36.48 10.36 -18.56
C ARG A 576 36.30 10.75 -20.03
N ASP A 577 35.15 10.41 -20.64
CA ASP A 577 34.90 10.61 -22.06
C ASP A 577 33.72 11.55 -22.31
N ARG A 578 33.96 12.65 -23.03
CA ARG A 578 32.97 13.69 -23.33
C ARG A 578 31.86 13.25 -24.30
N ASP A 579 32.09 12.25 -25.11
CA ASP A 579 31.16 11.82 -26.17
C ASP A 579 29.93 11.07 -25.63
N ASP A 580 29.94 10.67 -24.33
CA ASP A 580 28.88 9.88 -23.68
C ASP A 580 27.95 10.72 -22.73
N GLU A 581 28.10 12.05 -22.65
CA GLU A 581 27.35 12.87 -21.64
C GLU A 581 25.81 12.80 -21.88
N ASP A 582 25.37 12.83 -23.13
CA ASP A 582 23.96 12.73 -23.47
C ASP A 582 23.42 11.32 -23.21
N ASP A 583 24.19 10.27 -23.48
CA ASP A 583 23.81 8.90 -23.17
C ASP A 583 23.69 8.66 -21.67
N LEU A 584 24.65 9.15 -20.86
CA LEU A 584 24.60 9.05 -19.38
C LEU A 584 23.39 9.78 -18.81
N THR A 585 23.05 10.97 -19.34
CA THR A 585 21.85 11.70 -18.92
C THR A 585 20.57 10.98 -19.31
N ASN A 586 20.53 10.33 -20.48
CA ASN A 586 19.40 9.51 -20.88
C ASN A 586 19.26 8.27 -20.00
N ILE A 587 20.36 7.59 -19.60
CA ILE A 587 20.35 6.48 -18.65
C ILE A 587 19.81 6.97 -17.29
N PHE A 588 20.27 8.11 -16.81
CA PHE A 588 19.76 8.73 -15.59
C PHE A 588 18.24 8.94 -15.66
N CYS A 589 17.75 9.59 -16.71
CA CYS A 589 16.33 9.87 -16.89
C CYS A 589 15.51 8.57 -17.01
N ARG A 590 16.00 7.53 -17.69
CA ARG A 590 15.37 6.21 -17.73
C ARG A 590 15.32 5.60 -16.33
N THR A 591 16.38 5.71 -15.57
CA THR A 591 16.45 5.20 -14.19
C THR A 591 15.42 5.89 -13.27
N LEU A 592 15.25 7.22 -13.39
CA LEU A 592 14.22 7.95 -12.65
C LEU A 592 12.80 7.48 -12.96
N CYS A 593 12.54 7.15 -14.20
CA CYS A 593 11.23 6.70 -14.69
C CYS A 593 11.09 5.17 -14.70
N LEU A 594 12.04 4.42 -14.12
CA LEU A 594 12.05 2.95 -14.10
C LEU A 594 11.90 2.31 -15.49
N GLY A 595 12.44 2.96 -16.52
CA GLY A 595 12.34 2.52 -17.91
C GLY A 595 10.94 2.66 -18.53
N GLN A 596 9.99 3.31 -17.84
CA GLN A 596 8.61 3.45 -18.29
C GLN A 596 8.35 4.89 -18.74
N LEU A 597 8.14 5.10 -20.03
CA LEU A 597 7.52 6.34 -20.52
C LEU A 597 6.03 6.09 -20.73
N PRO A 598 5.14 6.96 -20.23
CA PRO A 598 3.80 7.05 -20.76
C PRO A 598 3.90 7.27 -22.27
N GLN A 599 2.90 6.84 -23.04
CA GLN A 599 2.84 6.92 -24.50
C GLN A 599 2.83 8.38 -25.01
N TYR A 600 3.82 9.15 -24.60
CA TYR A 600 4.14 10.46 -25.17
C TYR A 600 5.09 10.27 -26.35
N ASP A 601 4.96 11.10 -27.31
CA ASP A 601 5.63 11.13 -28.59
C ASP A 601 7.00 10.40 -28.58
N ARG A 602 7.07 9.25 -29.24
CA ARG A 602 8.29 8.41 -29.31
C ARG A 602 9.48 9.11 -29.97
N LEU A 603 9.29 10.36 -30.38
CA LEU A 603 10.30 11.21 -31.04
C LEU A 603 11.16 12.00 -30.04
N LEU A 604 10.76 12.11 -28.76
CA LEU A 604 11.52 12.85 -27.75
C LEU A 604 12.41 11.90 -26.94
N ASP A 605 13.65 12.31 -26.69
CA ASP A 605 14.56 11.58 -25.82
C ASP A 605 14.18 11.73 -24.34
N TRP A 606 14.71 10.84 -23.50
CA TRP A 606 14.43 10.80 -22.08
C TRP A 606 14.87 12.07 -21.35
N LYS A 607 16.04 12.64 -21.73
CA LYS A 607 16.58 13.88 -21.18
C LYS A 607 15.62 15.02 -21.39
N THR A 608 15.16 15.21 -22.64
CA THR A 608 14.22 16.28 -23.00
C THR A 608 12.93 16.21 -22.17
N ILE A 609 12.32 15.05 -22.05
CA ILE A 609 11.07 14.88 -21.30
C ILE A 609 11.28 15.12 -19.81
N CYS A 610 12.25 14.45 -19.19
CA CYS A 610 12.47 14.52 -17.75
C CYS A 610 12.94 15.92 -17.33
N TYR A 611 13.93 16.49 -18.02
CA TYR A 611 14.45 17.84 -17.70
C TYR A 611 13.40 18.92 -17.91
N HIS A 612 12.56 18.80 -18.95
CA HIS A 612 11.42 19.69 -19.12
C HIS A 612 10.44 19.62 -17.94
N VAL A 613 10.01 18.43 -17.55
CA VAL A 613 9.02 18.27 -16.48
C VAL A 613 9.59 18.70 -15.13
N PHE A 614 10.76 18.18 -14.75
CA PHE A 614 11.40 18.53 -13.48
C PHE A 614 11.79 20.02 -13.43
N GLY A 615 12.40 20.55 -14.49
CA GLY A 615 12.78 21.96 -14.59
C GLY A 615 11.60 22.92 -14.51
N ALA A 616 10.52 22.63 -15.25
CA ALA A 616 9.31 23.48 -15.23
C ALA A 616 8.59 23.42 -13.88
N LEU A 617 8.60 22.27 -13.19
CA LEU A 617 7.99 22.14 -11.87
C LEU A 617 8.86 22.80 -10.79
N LEU A 618 10.19 22.67 -10.87
CA LEU A 618 11.13 23.37 -9.98
C LEU A 618 10.94 24.88 -10.09
N ALA A 619 10.97 25.45 -11.31
CA ALA A 619 10.78 26.88 -11.54
C ALA A 619 9.45 27.41 -11.00
N ARG A 620 8.39 26.59 -11.05
CA ARG A 620 7.06 26.95 -10.55
C ARG A 620 6.94 26.81 -9.02
N THR A 621 7.50 25.74 -8.46
CA THR A 621 7.28 25.36 -7.06
C THR A 621 8.27 26.02 -6.12
N LEU A 622 9.48 26.26 -6.62
CA LEU A 622 10.59 26.90 -5.90
C LEU A 622 11.10 28.12 -6.70
N PRO A 623 10.30 29.18 -6.84
CA PRO A 623 10.63 30.32 -7.73
C PRO A 623 11.88 31.10 -7.29
N GLN A 624 12.32 30.95 -6.03
CA GLN A 624 13.54 31.57 -5.53
C GLN A 624 14.81 30.75 -5.84
N LEU A 625 14.65 29.50 -6.33
CA LEU A 625 15.77 28.66 -6.73
C LEU A 625 16.26 29.09 -8.11
N ILE A 626 17.53 29.46 -8.20
CA ILE A 626 18.17 29.75 -9.49
C ILE A 626 18.54 28.40 -10.12
N LEU A 627 17.84 28.07 -11.20
CA LEU A 627 18.17 26.90 -12.03
C LEU A 627 19.36 27.23 -12.93
N ASP A 628 20.21 26.24 -13.18
CA ASP A 628 21.27 26.35 -14.16
C ASP A 628 20.72 26.52 -15.58
N GLU A 629 21.60 26.94 -16.52
CA GLU A 629 21.21 27.27 -17.90
C GLU A 629 20.56 26.09 -18.62
N GLU A 630 21.08 24.88 -18.39
CA GLU A 630 20.54 23.67 -19.03
C GLU A 630 19.10 23.37 -18.56
N LEU A 631 18.87 23.29 -17.25
CA LEU A 631 17.50 23.07 -16.73
C LEU A 631 16.55 24.18 -17.11
N MET A 632 17.03 25.44 -17.15
CA MET A 632 16.24 26.59 -17.56
C MET A 632 15.86 26.49 -19.03
N TYR A 633 16.76 26.04 -19.90
CA TYR A 633 16.48 25.81 -21.32
C TYR A 633 15.35 24.81 -21.49
N TYR A 634 15.47 23.61 -20.89
CA TYR A 634 14.44 22.56 -20.96
C TYR A 634 13.11 23.01 -20.32
N ALA A 635 13.14 23.73 -19.20
CA ALA A 635 11.93 24.24 -18.53
C ALA A 635 11.09 25.15 -19.42
N LYS A 636 11.74 25.93 -20.32
CA LYS A 636 11.10 26.90 -21.24
C LYS A 636 10.58 26.30 -22.54
N LEU A 637 10.89 25.05 -22.85
CA LEU A 637 10.40 24.41 -24.08
C LEU A 637 8.86 24.31 -24.05
N LYS A 638 8.19 24.77 -25.09
CA LYS A 638 6.72 24.89 -25.13
C LYS A 638 6.03 23.64 -25.66
N HIS A 639 6.72 22.83 -26.47
CA HIS A 639 6.12 21.73 -27.24
C HIS A 639 6.34 20.34 -26.64
N VAL A 640 7.05 20.22 -25.50
CA VAL A 640 7.38 18.92 -24.90
C VAL A 640 6.19 18.36 -24.13
N MET A 641 5.66 19.12 -23.16
CA MET A 641 4.52 18.69 -22.35
C MET A 641 3.69 19.88 -21.87
N PRO A 642 2.34 19.86 -22.05
CA PRO A 642 1.46 20.89 -21.53
C PRO A 642 1.52 21.00 -20.00
N PRO A 643 1.40 22.20 -19.41
CA PRO A 643 1.47 22.39 -17.95
C PRO A 643 0.51 21.54 -17.15
N LYS A 644 -0.69 21.22 -17.68
CA LYS A 644 -1.70 20.37 -17.03
C LYS A 644 -1.27 18.90 -16.93
N GLU A 645 -0.35 18.43 -17.77
CA GLU A 645 0.10 17.04 -17.85
C GLU A 645 1.37 16.74 -17.04
N ARG A 646 2.15 17.77 -16.68
CA ARG A 646 3.42 17.63 -15.97
C ARG A 646 3.27 17.01 -14.57
N ARG A 647 2.24 17.44 -13.80
CA ARG A 647 1.96 16.82 -12.48
C ARG A 647 1.45 15.40 -12.59
N PRO A 648 0.48 15.06 -13.46
CA PRO A 648 0.11 13.68 -13.73
C PRO A 648 1.29 12.80 -14.15
N PHE A 649 2.17 13.30 -15.02
CA PHE A 649 3.39 12.60 -15.40
C PHE A 649 4.23 12.23 -14.18
N LEU A 650 4.58 13.19 -13.32
CA LEU A 650 5.30 12.91 -12.09
C LEU A 650 4.52 11.98 -11.14
N GLY A 651 3.21 12.11 -11.08
CA GLY A 651 2.33 11.28 -10.27
C GLY A 651 2.44 9.78 -10.57
N ASN A 652 2.88 9.41 -11.77
CA ASN A 652 3.14 8.03 -12.14
C ASN A 652 4.44 7.49 -11.52
N PHE A 653 5.44 8.34 -11.27
CA PHE A 653 6.77 7.91 -10.80
C PHE A 653 7.06 8.24 -9.34
N THR A 654 6.51 9.35 -8.81
CA THR A 654 6.74 9.76 -7.42
C THR A 654 6.42 8.68 -6.39
N PRO A 655 5.36 7.87 -6.52
CA PRO A 655 5.10 6.77 -5.58
C PRO A 655 6.21 5.72 -5.57
N HIS A 656 6.92 5.55 -6.68
CA HIS A 656 8.01 4.60 -6.84
C HIS A 656 9.37 5.16 -6.43
N MET A 657 9.51 6.49 -6.42
CA MET A 657 10.68 7.19 -5.88
C MET A 657 10.66 7.27 -4.35
N MET A 658 9.47 7.21 -3.74
CA MET A 658 9.32 7.32 -2.27
C MET A 658 10.14 6.26 -1.54
N GLY A 659 10.94 6.71 -0.57
CA GLY A 659 11.82 5.84 0.20
C GLY A 659 13.05 5.34 -0.57
N ARG A 660 13.32 5.85 -1.76
CA ARG A 660 14.46 5.42 -2.60
C ARG A 660 15.49 6.51 -2.78
N ARG A 661 16.70 6.10 -3.13
CA ARG A 661 17.80 7.00 -3.54
C ARG A 661 18.45 6.50 -4.82
N PHE A 662 18.93 7.47 -5.58
CA PHE A 662 19.75 7.21 -6.75
C PHE A 662 21.20 6.96 -6.33
N CYS A 663 21.91 6.06 -7.02
CA CYS A 663 23.31 5.78 -6.78
C CYS A 663 24.06 5.44 -8.07
N LEU A 664 25.38 5.62 -8.00
CA LEU A 664 26.36 5.23 -9.02
C LEU A 664 27.14 4.02 -8.50
N LEU A 665 27.39 3.04 -9.38
CA LEU A 665 28.24 1.89 -9.10
C LEU A 665 29.70 2.20 -9.49
N ASP A 666 30.60 1.30 -9.15
CA ASP A 666 32.04 1.34 -9.49
C ASP A 666 32.25 1.43 -11.03
N ASP A 667 31.45 0.72 -11.84
CA ASP A 667 31.23 1.12 -13.23
C ASP A 667 30.24 2.29 -13.23
N ARG A 668 30.75 3.52 -13.37
CA ARG A 668 29.95 4.74 -13.31
C ARG A 668 28.87 4.87 -14.41
N ARG A 669 28.90 3.99 -15.42
CA ARG A 669 27.81 3.85 -16.40
C ARG A 669 26.63 3.06 -15.84
N LEU A 670 26.85 2.29 -14.75
CA LEU A 670 25.78 1.61 -14.03
C LEU A 670 25.19 2.54 -12.98
N MET A 671 23.95 2.92 -13.20
CA MET A 671 23.17 3.78 -12.34
C MET A 671 21.94 3.03 -11.83
N GLY A 672 21.57 3.27 -10.60
CA GLY A 672 20.42 2.60 -10.03
C GLY A 672 19.59 3.47 -9.11
N LEU A 673 18.30 3.07 -8.98
CA LEU A 673 17.35 3.63 -8.04
C LEU A 673 16.94 2.52 -7.06
N GLY A 674 17.44 2.58 -5.84
CA GLY A 674 17.24 1.52 -4.84
C GLY A 674 16.81 2.03 -3.48
N SER A 675 16.87 1.17 -2.47
CA SER A 675 16.47 1.48 -1.09
C SER A 675 17.12 2.77 -0.57
N GLY A 676 16.37 3.54 0.21
CA GLY A 676 16.88 4.72 0.92
C GLY A 676 18.00 4.42 1.94
N PHE A 677 18.24 3.15 2.25
CA PHE A 677 19.33 2.68 3.13
C PHE A 677 20.66 2.41 2.42
N ILE A 678 20.69 2.43 1.09
CA ILE A 678 21.91 2.20 0.32
C ILE A 678 23.03 3.13 0.81
N GLY A 679 24.22 2.59 0.97
CA GLY A 679 25.45 3.33 1.32
C GLY A 679 26.59 2.99 0.37
N ALA A 680 27.68 3.74 0.47
CA ALA A 680 28.92 3.41 -0.23
C ALA A 680 29.45 2.04 0.23
N ASN A 681 30.04 1.29 -0.68
CA ASN A 681 30.52 -0.09 -0.53
C ASN A 681 29.42 -1.16 -0.42
N ASP A 682 28.13 -0.82 -0.60
CA ASP A 682 27.09 -1.82 -0.75
C ASP A 682 27.25 -2.55 -2.08
N VAL A 683 27.02 -3.86 -2.07
CA VAL A 683 27.18 -4.75 -3.22
C VAL A 683 25.83 -4.92 -3.93
N VAL A 684 25.84 -4.81 -5.24
CA VAL A 684 24.63 -5.00 -6.06
C VAL A 684 24.75 -6.31 -6.83
N VAL A 685 23.70 -7.14 -6.70
CA VAL A 685 23.66 -8.48 -7.29
C VAL A 685 22.33 -8.79 -7.95
N VAL A 686 22.32 -9.71 -8.90
CA VAL A 686 21.09 -10.31 -9.46
C VAL A 686 20.97 -11.75 -8.95
N PRO A 687 20.09 -12.01 -7.97
CA PRO A 687 19.87 -13.37 -7.50
C PRO A 687 19.14 -14.21 -8.54
N LEU A 688 19.50 -15.50 -8.64
CA LEU A 688 18.69 -16.44 -9.40
C LEU A 688 17.29 -16.54 -8.79
N GLY A 689 16.24 -16.50 -9.62
CA GLY A 689 14.85 -16.54 -9.16
C GLY A 689 14.35 -15.23 -8.59
N CYS A 690 15.03 -14.10 -8.82
CA CYS A 690 14.54 -12.78 -8.43
C CYS A 690 14.24 -11.93 -9.66
N SER A 691 13.11 -11.21 -9.64
CA SER A 691 12.69 -10.36 -10.75
C SER A 691 13.48 -9.05 -10.85
N THR A 692 14.18 -8.65 -9.78
CA THR A 692 14.96 -7.40 -9.72
C THR A 692 16.35 -7.64 -9.15
N PRO A 693 17.35 -6.82 -9.46
CA PRO A 693 18.58 -6.71 -8.69
C PRO A 693 18.28 -6.36 -7.22
N ILE A 694 19.15 -6.78 -6.32
CA ILE A 694 19.10 -6.45 -4.89
C ILE A 694 20.42 -5.88 -4.40
N VAL A 695 20.36 -5.20 -3.28
CA VAL A 695 21.51 -4.55 -2.63
C VAL A 695 21.82 -5.26 -1.31
N LEU A 696 23.08 -5.58 -1.12
CA LEU A 696 23.60 -6.30 0.03
C LEU A 696 24.72 -5.49 0.67
N ARG A 697 24.72 -5.38 2.00
CA ARG A 697 25.82 -4.77 2.78
C ARG A 697 26.60 -5.85 3.49
N ARG A 698 27.92 -5.85 3.31
CA ARG A 698 28.78 -6.77 4.03
C ARG A 698 28.81 -6.38 5.51
N GLU A 699 28.31 -7.26 6.36
CA GLU A 699 28.29 -7.12 7.82
C GLU A 699 28.62 -8.47 8.48
N GLY A 700 29.15 -8.40 9.71
CA GLY A 700 29.46 -9.59 10.48
C GLY A 700 30.88 -10.14 10.29
N PRO A 701 31.34 -10.95 11.24
CA PRO A 701 32.72 -11.45 11.30
C PRO A 701 33.02 -12.53 10.24
N GLU A 702 32.00 -13.23 9.76
CA GLU A 702 32.11 -14.35 8.80
C GLU A 702 31.88 -13.92 7.34
N GLY A 703 31.82 -12.61 7.05
CA GLY A 703 31.56 -12.12 5.70
C GLY A 703 30.10 -12.27 5.28
N GLU A 704 29.20 -12.30 6.24
CA GLU A 704 27.76 -12.31 6.01
C GLU A 704 27.26 -10.97 5.50
N TYR A 705 26.05 -10.97 4.97
CA TYR A 705 25.46 -9.81 4.35
C TYR A 705 24.11 -9.44 4.99
N ARG A 706 23.92 -8.14 5.18
CA ARG A 706 22.61 -7.54 5.42
C ARG A 706 21.90 -7.37 4.09
N TYR A 707 20.64 -7.76 3.99
CA TYR A 707 19.78 -7.35 2.90
C TYR A 707 19.40 -5.86 3.08
N VAL A 708 19.61 -5.04 2.04
CA VAL A 708 19.35 -3.59 2.08
C VAL A 708 18.06 -3.23 1.33
N GLY A 709 17.77 -3.90 0.23
CA GLY A 709 16.56 -3.69 -0.55
C GLY A 709 16.69 -4.09 -2.01
N ASP A 710 15.60 -3.92 -2.75
CA ASP A 710 15.57 -4.08 -4.21
C ASP A 710 16.12 -2.82 -4.91
N MET A 711 16.53 -2.99 -6.17
CA MET A 711 17.13 -1.93 -6.96
C MET A 711 16.75 -2.02 -8.43
N TYR A 712 16.37 -0.89 -9.02
CA TYR A 712 16.30 -0.74 -10.47
C TYR A 712 17.69 -0.39 -11.02
N ILE A 713 18.13 -1.10 -12.04
CA ILE A 713 19.33 -0.77 -12.83
C ILE A 713 18.97 -0.81 -14.30
N ASP A 714 19.18 0.30 -14.99
CA ASP A 714 18.89 0.38 -16.42
C ASP A 714 19.59 -0.78 -17.18
N GLN A 715 18.88 -1.39 -18.14
CA GLN A 715 19.27 -2.54 -18.94
C GLN A 715 19.37 -3.88 -18.18
N TYR A 716 19.48 -3.94 -16.85
CA TYR A 716 19.61 -5.20 -16.11
C TYR A 716 18.30 -5.77 -15.59
N MET A 717 17.20 -5.05 -15.82
CA MET A 717 15.87 -5.48 -15.37
C MET A 717 15.26 -6.65 -16.19
N HIS A 718 15.86 -6.99 -17.34
CA HIS A 718 15.31 -7.98 -18.29
C HIS A 718 16.34 -9.03 -18.74
N GLY A 719 17.16 -9.53 -17.79
CA GLY A 719 17.98 -10.72 -17.98
C GLY A 719 19.37 -10.53 -18.57
N LYS A 720 19.87 -9.29 -18.69
CA LYS A 720 21.22 -9.03 -19.19
C LYS A 720 22.31 -9.73 -18.36
N ALA A 721 22.16 -9.79 -17.02
CA ALA A 721 23.10 -10.48 -16.15
C ALA A 721 23.18 -11.98 -16.46
N ILE A 722 22.03 -12.62 -16.70
CA ILE A 722 21.96 -14.03 -17.10
C ILE A 722 22.65 -14.26 -18.45
N GLU A 723 22.44 -13.36 -19.42
CA GLU A 723 23.11 -13.47 -20.71
C GLU A 723 24.62 -13.34 -20.60
N GLN A 724 25.11 -12.49 -19.70
CA GLN A 724 26.54 -12.37 -19.42
C GLN A 724 27.09 -13.62 -18.74
N MET A 725 26.35 -14.21 -17.82
CA MET A 725 26.71 -15.47 -17.15
C MET A 725 26.73 -16.63 -18.17
N ASP A 726 25.71 -16.76 -19.02
CA ASP A 726 25.61 -17.82 -20.02
C ASP A 726 26.75 -17.72 -21.08
N LYS A 727 27.26 -16.51 -21.32
CA LYS A 727 28.44 -16.23 -22.18
C LYS A 727 29.78 -16.37 -21.44
N GLY A 728 29.79 -16.79 -20.16
CA GLY A 728 31.00 -16.92 -19.35
C GLY A 728 31.66 -15.59 -18.97
N ARG A 729 30.94 -14.46 -19.08
CA ARG A 729 31.45 -13.11 -18.77
C ARG A 729 31.15 -12.67 -17.34
N ALA A 730 30.28 -13.37 -16.62
CA ALA A 730 29.93 -13.12 -15.23
C ALA A 730 29.89 -14.44 -14.46
N GLY A 731 30.33 -14.41 -13.19
CA GLY A 731 30.34 -15.56 -12.29
C GLY A 731 29.10 -15.59 -11.40
N LEU A 732 28.75 -16.79 -10.92
CA LEU A 732 27.76 -16.99 -9.88
C LEU A 732 28.46 -17.11 -8.52
N HIS A 733 27.97 -16.38 -7.54
CA HIS A 733 28.54 -16.32 -6.20
C HIS A 733 27.49 -16.60 -5.13
N SER A 734 27.91 -17.13 -3.99
CA SER A 734 27.04 -17.40 -2.84
C SER A 734 27.12 -16.24 -1.84
N TYR A 735 25.95 -15.84 -1.31
CA TYR A 735 25.79 -14.76 -0.32
C TYR A 735 24.92 -15.25 0.83
N ILE A 736 25.44 -15.17 2.06
CA ILE A 736 24.71 -15.55 3.27
C ILE A 736 24.11 -14.31 3.90
N LEU A 737 22.78 -14.24 3.92
CA LEU A 737 21.99 -13.13 4.48
C LEU A 737 21.60 -13.44 5.94
N HIS A 738 21.68 -12.43 6.83
CA HIS A 738 21.34 -12.57 8.25
C HIS A 738 20.23 -11.63 8.73
#